data_40ff4589e78b85a4c9351a15e592f43f
#
_entry.id   40ff4589e78b85a4c9351a15e592f43f
#
_cell.length_a   1.000
_cell.length_b   1.000
_cell.length_c   1.000
_cell.angle_alpha   90.00
_cell.angle_beta   90.00
_cell.angle_gamma   90.00
#
_symmetry.space_group_name_H-M   'P 1'
#
loop_
_entity.id
_entity.type
_entity.pdbx_description
1 polymer ?
#
loop_
_entity_poly.entity_id
_entity_poly.type
_entity_poly.pdbx_seq_one_letter_code
_entity_poly.pdbx_strand_id
1 'polypeptide(L)'
;MKKFSTLLIISIIISSCTTKEENNKETGTVPAKDINLLSYVNPFIGTKNMGHTYPGATSPFGMVQLSPETNQQPMFIEEKYNTDAYKYCAGYQYDDSTIFGFSHTHFSGTGHSDLGDFLVMPTTGKLNLEPGTATIPQSGYHSQFSHENEFAEPGYYKVKLDDYNIKAELTASDRVGFHQYTFPKSEDSHIILDLISNIYNYDGKNIWTFIRVENDSLITGYRQTKGWARTKKVFFAMQFSKPFKSYGHKKYDDVKYNGFYRRFNEEENFPEMAGENIRAHFNFNTEQDEKVKVKFALSNVSTAGALKNLETEIPHWNFDKTKEETQQKWNKELSKIVVETETKAQKETFYTALYHTMLGPIIYEDVDGSYRGLDQNIHQSDNFINYTVFSLWDTYRALHPLFNIIQPTRNNDMVKSMLAHHDQSVHHMLPVWSHYSNENWCMVGYHSVTVIADAIAKGTTNVDINRALKACENTSTLSYFDGIKEYMELGYVPEDISSSSVSKTLEYAFDDWCIAQIAKKANNDGVYNTYINRSKNYKNVYDKGIGYMRPKLANGEWRTDFDPIDTHGQGFIEGNALNYGLYVPQEIDTMIEMMGGKDKFSAHLDYIFNTEIEDKYIEKNEDITRDGIIGNYVQGNEPGHHMPYLYNWTNHPWKTQERIRMIMDTMYSNGEDGLCGNDDAGQMSAWYVFSSLGFYPVTPASNQYAIGSPMINNATINLENGKTISIKTVNQSKENVYVEKVKINGEIINDFALKYDDIKNGGTIQFYMTNTPKMN
;
A
#
# COMPACT_ATOMS: atom_id res chain seq x y z
N MET A 1 -4.19 56.39 -52.79
CA MET A 1 -4.47 56.21 -54.25
C MET A 1 -4.81 54.71 -54.46
N LYS A 2 -6.03 54.52 -55.02
CA LYS A 2 -6.56 53.35 -55.74
C LYS A 2 -6.51 51.96 -55.03
N LYS A 3 -7.58 51.44 -54.43
CA LYS A 3 -8.74 50.67 -54.95
C LYS A 3 -8.41 49.71 -56.07
N PHE A 4 -8.67 48.40 -55.84
CA PHE A 4 -9.52 47.61 -56.74
C PHE A 4 -10.06 46.37 -55.97
N SER A 5 -11.40 46.29 -55.95
CA SER A 5 -12.23 45.14 -55.67
C SER A 5 -12.32 44.27 -56.88
N THR A 6 -12.43 42.95 -56.77
CA THR A 6 -13.08 42.13 -57.79
C THR A 6 -13.88 40.99 -57.17
N LEU A 7 -15.14 41.00 -57.47
CA LEU A 7 -16.18 40.02 -57.21
C LEU A 7 -16.15 38.97 -58.34
N LEU A 8 -16.36 37.69 -58.09
CA LEU A 8 -16.88 36.72 -59.09
C LEU A 8 -17.44 35.50 -58.40
N ILE A 9 -18.72 35.36 -58.31
CA ILE A 9 -19.76 34.62 -59.12
C ILE A 9 -19.65 33.08 -58.96
N ILE A 10 -20.72 32.58 -58.37
CA ILE A 10 -21.22 31.22 -58.19
C ILE A 10 -21.43 30.50 -59.54
N SER A 11 -21.11 29.22 -59.62
CA SER A 11 -21.70 28.27 -60.51
C SER A 11 -21.97 26.93 -59.83
N ILE A 12 -23.26 26.62 -59.69
CA ILE A 12 -23.78 25.34 -59.19
C ILE A 12 -23.72 24.35 -60.36
N ILE A 13 -23.11 23.18 -60.13
CA ILE A 13 -23.39 22.02 -61.02
C ILE A 13 -23.82 20.88 -60.08
N ILE A 14 -25.11 20.50 -60.26
CA ILE A 14 -25.71 19.31 -59.69
C ILE A 14 -25.29 18.13 -60.54
N SER A 15 -24.67 17.13 -59.95
CA SER A 15 -24.54 15.79 -60.54
C SER A 15 -24.82 14.75 -59.52
N SER A 16 -25.93 14.08 -59.62
CA SER A 16 -26.36 12.94 -58.83
C SER A 16 -25.57 11.70 -59.25
N CYS A 17 -24.90 11.05 -58.30
CA CYS A 17 -24.56 9.63 -58.41
C CYS A 17 -24.75 8.95 -57.05
N THR A 18 -25.65 8.00 -57.02
CA THR A 18 -25.92 7.05 -55.99
C THR A 18 -24.68 6.17 -55.75
N THR A 19 -24.16 6.15 -54.53
CA THR A 19 -23.26 5.10 -54.09
C THR A 19 -23.63 4.64 -52.65
N LYS A 20 -23.56 3.35 -52.50
CA LYS A 20 -23.91 2.54 -51.31
C LYS A 20 -23.37 3.08 -50.01
N GLU A 21 -24.23 3.11 -48.98
CA GLU A 21 -23.84 3.24 -47.57
C GLU A 21 -23.01 2.01 -47.14
N GLU A 22 -21.74 2.21 -46.95
CA GLU A 22 -20.94 1.37 -46.05
C GLU A 22 -21.00 1.97 -44.63
N ASN A 23 -21.71 1.26 -43.76
CA ASN A 23 -21.76 1.55 -42.33
C ASN A 23 -20.38 1.36 -41.69
N ASN A 24 -19.53 2.38 -41.70
CA ASN A 24 -18.42 2.50 -40.77
C ASN A 24 -18.97 3.11 -39.47
N LYS A 25 -19.29 2.27 -38.52
CA LYS A 25 -19.41 2.68 -37.12
C LYS A 25 -17.99 3.02 -36.63
N GLU A 26 -17.62 4.28 -36.69
CA GLU A 26 -16.56 4.83 -35.86
C GLU A 26 -16.94 4.55 -34.42
N THR A 27 -16.16 3.67 -33.74
CA THR A 27 -16.17 3.55 -32.31
C THR A 27 -15.52 4.82 -31.76
N GLY A 28 -16.36 5.80 -31.46
CA GLY A 28 -15.93 7.03 -30.81
C GLY A 28 -15.34 6.70 -29.45
N THR A 29 -14.04 6.90 -29.32
CA THR A 29 -13.38 7.01 -28.01
C THR A 29 -13.98 8.23 -27.32
N VAL A 30 -14.74 8.00 -26.26
CA VAL A 30 -15.20 9.06 -25.35
C VAL A 30 -13.93 9.71 -24.78
N PRO A 31 -13.75 11.02 -24.90
CA PRO A 31 -12.60 11.68 -24.27
C PRO A 31 -12.70 11.47 -22.76
N ALA A 32 -11.60 11.06 -22.13
CA ALA A 32 -11.49 10.77 -20.69
C ALA A 32 -11.78 11.99 -19.76
N LYS A 33 -12.34 13.07 -20.27
CA LYS A 33 -12.46 14.37 -19.61
C LYS A 33 -13.71 14.54 -18.75
N ASP A 34 -14.70 13.65 -18.79
CA ASP A 34 -15.99 13.85 -18.13
C ASP A 34 -16.44 12.72 -17.19
N ILE A 35 -15.60 11.72 -16.90
CA ILE A 35 -16.00 10.65 -15.99
C ILE A 35 -15.48 10.99 -14.58
N ASN A 36 -16.38 11.31 -13.66
CA ASN A 36 -16.06 11.45 -12.24
C ASN A 36 -16.07 10.08 -11.57
N LEU A 37 -14.88 9.51 -11.32
CA LEU A 37 -14.70 8.21 -10.67
C LEU A 37 -14.58 8.31 -9.15
N LEU A 38 -14.35 9.50 -8.61
CA LEU A 38 -14.20 9.73 -7.17
C LEU A 38 -15.41 9.26 -6.38
N SER A 39 -16.62 9.43 -6.95
CA SER A 39 -17.87 9.03 -6.30
C SER A 39 -18.07 7.52 -6.13
N TYR A 40 -17.18 6.71 -6.70
CA TYR A 40 -17.16 5.26 -6.52
C TYR A 40 -16.07 4.81 -5.54
N VAL A 41 -15.28 5.72 -4.99
CA VAL A 41 -14.31 5.38 -3.93
C VAL A 41 -14.94 5.66 -2.58
N ASN A 42 -14.96 4.65 -1.72
CA ASN A 42 -15.35 4.76 -0.32
C ASN A 42 -14.12 4.56 0.57
N PRO A 43 -13.46 5.64 1.04
CA PRO A 43 -12.25 5.51 1.89
C PRO A 43 -12.49 4.85 3.25
N PHE A 44 -13.74 4.57 3.61
CA PHE A 44 -14.05 3.83 4.85
C PHE A 44 -13.95 2.32 4.69
N ILE A 45 -13.87 1.76 3.47
CA ILE A 45 -13.66 0.31 3.27
C ILE A 45 -12.34 -0.11 3.94
N GLY A 46 -12.39 -1.12 4.81
CA GLY A 46 -11.23 -1.64 5.54
C GLY A 46 -10.86 -0.83 6.79
N THR A 47 -11.63 0.20 7.17
CA THR A 47 -11.38 0.97 8.40
C THR A 47 -11.96 0.31 9.65
N LYS A 48 -12.63 -0.82 9.50
CA LYS A 48 -13.13 -1.66 10.58
C LYS A 48 -12.39 -2.99 10.62
N ASN A 49 -12.25 -3.58 11.78
CA ASN A 49 -11.49 -4.82 12.02
C ASN A 49 -10.00 -4.67 11.67
N MET A 50 -9.46 -5.58 10.86
CA MET A 50 -8.03 -5.70 10.56
C MET A 50 -7.64 -5.23 9.14
N GLY A 51 -8.51 -4.46 8.46
CA GLY A 51 -8.16 -3.91 7.14
C GLY A 51 -7.04 -2.86 7.18
N HIS A 52 -6.87 -2.19 8.33
CA HIS A 52 -5.84 -1.17 8.60
C HIS A 52 -5.77 -0.05 7.56
N THR A 53 -6.92 0.36 7.05
CA THR A 53 -7.01 1.53 6.16
C THR A 53 -7.42 2.77 6.93
N TYR A 54 -7.27 3.94 6.32
CA TYR A 54 -7.64 5.23 6.94
C TYR A 54 -8.47 6.08 5.97
N PRO A 55 -9.46 6.88 6.48
CA PRO A 55 -10.35 7.66 5.63
C PRO A 55 -9.81 9.05 5.27
N GLY A 56 -8.61 9.41 5.72
CA GLY A 56 -8.07 10.75 5.63
C GLY A 56 -7.72 11.23 4.22
N ALA A 57 -7.39 12.51 4.12
CA ALA A 57 -7.04 13.16 2.86
C ALA A 57 -5.57 12.93 2.50
N THR A 58 -5.32 12.41 1.29
CA THR A 58 -3.98 12.24 0.72
C THR A 58 -4.00 12.48 -0.79
N SER A 59 -2.86 12.83 -1.37
CA SER A 59 -2.60 12.77 -2.82
C SER A 59 -2.17 11.37 -3.22
N PRO A 60 -2.36 10.91 -4.48
CA PRO A 60 -1.82 9.63 -4.91
C PRO A 60 -0.32 9.51 -4.60
N PHE A 61 0.08 8.47 -3.87
CA PHE A 61 1.46 8.23 -3.44
C PHE A 61 2.09 9.38 -2.62
N GLY A 62 1.28 10.24 -2.01
CA GLY A 62 1.76 11.45 -1.30
C GLY A 62 2.59 11.14 -0.05
N MET A 63 3.53 12.02 0.29
CA MET A 63 4.30 11.98 1.54
C MET A 63 3.41 12.29 2.75
N VAL A 64 2.34 13.07 2.56
CA VAL A 64 1.37 13.43 3.60
C VAL A 64 0.11 12.58 3.47
N GLN A 65 -0.22 11.91 4.56
CA GLN A 65 -1.50 11.22 4.78
C GLN A 65 -2.17 11.86 5.98
N LEU A 66 -3.05 12.84 5.72
CA LEU A 66 -3.70 13.65 6.74
C LEU A 66 -5.01 13.00 7.19
N SER A 67 -5.00 12.33 8.35
CA SER A 67 -6.14 11.51 8.80
C SER A 67 -6.46 11.71 10.29
N PRO A 68 -7.71 11.48 10.71
CA PRO A 68 -8.07 11.47 12.12
C PRO A 68 -7.46 10.26 12.86
N GLU A 69 -7.14 10.50 14.14
CA GLU A 69 -6.80 9.47 15.13
C GLU A 69 -8.00 9.26 16.06
N THR A 70 -8.55 8.03 16.11
CA THR A 70 -9.75 7.76 16.91
C THR A 70 -9.45 7.20 18.29
N ASN A 71 -8.25 6.67 18.50
CA ASN A 71 -7.82 6.18 19.80
C ASN A 71 -6.29 6.31 19.95
N GLN A 72 -5.83 6.29 21.20
CA GLN A 72 -4.40 6.29 21.55
C GLN A 72 -4.13 5.13 22.49
N GLN A 73 -4.11 3.91 21.93
CA GLN A 73 -3.80 2.71 22.71
C GLN A 73 -2.30 2.65 23.03
N PRO A 74 -1.93 2.38 24.29
CA PRO A 74 -0.54 2.11 24.62
C PRO A 74 -0.14 0.75 24.06
N MET A 75 1.09 0.63 23.56
CA MET A 75 1.63 -0.65 23.09
C MET A 75 1.75 -1.70 24.22
N PHE A 76 1.97 -1.25 25.45
CA PHE A 76 2.10 -2.12 26.61
C PHE A 76 1.18 -1.68 27.74
N ILE A 77 0.50 -2.63 28.37
CA ILE A 77 -0.27 -2.46 29.61
C ILE A 77 0.37 -3.40 30.63
N GLU A 78 0.83 -2.84 31.80
CA GLU A 78 1.52 -3.62 32.85
C GLU A 78 2.66 -4.49 32.30
N GLU A 79 3.50 -3.91 31.43
CA GLU A 79 4.64 -4.56 30.74
C GLU A 79 4.26 -5.69 29.77
N LYS A 80 2.96 -5.93 29.54
CA LYS A 80 2.48 -6.90 28.56
C LYS A 80 2.05 -6.19 27.28
N TYR A 81 2.32 -6.81 26.15
CA TYR A 81 1.82 -6.34 24.85
C TYR A 81 0.30 -6.23 24.86
N ASN A 82 -0.21 -5.10 24.41
CA ASN A 82 -1.63 -4.82 24.28
C ASN A 82 -2.11 -5.18 22.88
N THR A 83 -2.74 -6.34 22.74
CA THR A 83 -3.26 -6.82 21.44
C THR A 83 -4.33 -5.91 20.84
N ASP A 84 -5.05 -5.13 21.65
CA ASP A 84 -6.02 -4.17 21.15
C ASP A 84 -5.38 -2.99 20.42
N ALA A 85 -4.09 -2.72 20.66
CA ALA A 85 -3.36 -1.67 19.95
C ALA A 85 -3.18 -1.99 18.45
N TYR A 86 -3.10 -3.29 18.09
CA TYR A 86 -2.89 -3.71 16.70
C TYR A 86 -3.97 -3.19 15.74
N LYS A 87 -5.22 -3.12 16.16
CA LYS A 87 -6.34 -2.59 15.37
C LYS A 87 -6.13 -1.14 14.91
N TYR A 88 -5.29 -0.38 15.63
CA TYR A 88 -5.07 1.05 15.39
C TYR A 88 -3.81 1.36 14.58
N CYS A 89 -3.24 0.40 13.86
CA CYS A 89 -2.03 0.62 13.05
C CYS A 89 -2.20 1.70 11.98
N ALA A 90 -3.42 1.95 11.52
CA ALA A 90 -3.75 3.07 10.63
C ALA A 90 -4.32 4.30 11.36
N GLY A 91 -4.37 4.30 12.69
CA GLY A 91 -4.82 5.43 13.53
C GLY A 91 -6.33 5.59 13.68
N TYR A 92 -7.13 4.94 12.84
CA TYR A 92 -8.58 5.07 12.77
C TYR A 92 -9.28 3.72 12.84
N GLN A 93 -10.36 3.66 13.61
CA GLN A 93 -11.32 2.54 13.60
C GLN A 93 -12.75 3.08 13.49
N TYR A 94 -13.52 2.53 12.53
CA TYR A 94 -14.87 3.03 12.23
C TYR A 94 -15.87 2.91 13.41
N ASP A 95 -15.71 1.92 14.27
CA ASP A 95 -16.62 1.73 15.43
C ASP A 95 -16.38 2.77 16.55
N ASP A 96 -15.36 3.61 16.46
CA ASP A 96 -15.07 4.63 17.45
C ASP A 96 -15.96 5.86 17.29
N SER A 97 -16.16 6.58 18.38
CA SER A 97 -16.93 7.84 18.43
C SER A 97 -16.12 9.04 18.94
N THR A 98 -14.80 8.89 19.02
CA THR A 98 -13.88 9.90 19.58
C THR A 98 -12.76 10.20 18.60
N ILE A 99 -12.43 11.49 18.41
CA ILE A 99 -11.26 11.95 17.65
C ILE A 99 -10.30 12.65 18.60
N PHE A 100 -9.02 12.23 18.60
CA PHE A 100 -7.93 12.87 19.35
C PHE A 100 -7.26 14.00 18.58
N GLY A 101 -7.39 14.02 17.28
CA GLY A 101 -6.84 15.03 16.39
C GLY A 101 -6.55 14.46 15.01
N PHE A 102 -5.77 15.19 14.23
CA PHE A 102 -5.43 14.87 12.85
C PHE A 102 -3.92 14.80 12.70
N SER A 103 -3.37 13.63 12.44
CA SER A 103 -1.93 13.44 12.21
C SER A 103 -1.60 13.41 10.71
N HIS A 104 -0.31 13.52 10.35
CA HIS A 104 0.12 13.79 8.99
C HIS A 104 0.79 12.61 8.29
N THR A 105 1.02 11.51 9.01
CA THR A 105 1.64 10.31 8.45
C THR A 105 0.85 9.08 8.87
N HIS A 106 0.40 8.30 7.89
CA HIS A 106 -0.29 7.03 8.07
C HIS A 106 0.23 6.02 7.08
N PHE A 107 0.00 4.75 7.37
CA PHE A 107 0.27 3.67 6.44
C PHE A 107 -1.01 2.87 6.22
N SER A 108 -1.29 2.52 4.98
CA SER A 108 -2.51 1.79 4.64
C SER A 108 -2.24 0.29 4.60
N GLY A 109 -3.00 -0.44 5.40
CA GLY A 109 -3.15 -1.87 5.27
C GLY A 109 -2.15 -2.73 6.03
N THR A 110 -1.21 -2.19 6.80
CA THR A 110 -0.24 -3.04 7.52
C THR A 110 -0.31 -2.90 9.03
N GLY A 111 0.10 -3.95 9.74
CA GLY A 111 0.30 -3.97 11.17
C GLY A 111 1.45 -3.08 11.69
N HIS A 112 1.79 -2.04 10.95
CA HIS A 112 2.91 -1.16 11.21
C HIS A 112 2.55 -0.02 12.16
N SER A 113 3.42 0.30 13.10
CA SER A 113 3.10 1.16 14.25
C SER A 113 3.91 2.46 14.37
N ASP A 114 4.66 2.86 13.35
CA ASP A 114 5.67 3.92 13.49
C ASP A 114 5.22 5.33 13.06
N LEU A 115 4.01 5.51 12.60
CA LEU A 115 3.48 6.74 12.05
C LEU A 115 2.57 7.47 13.05
N GLY A 116 1.72 8.38 12.61
CA GLY A 116 0.96 9.29 13.48
C GLY A 116 1.77 10.52 13.86
N ASP A 117 2.65 11.00 12.94
CA ASP A 117 3.48 12.16 13.22
C ASP A 117 2.67 13.45 13.21
N PHE A 118 2.93 14.32 14.21
CA PHE A 118 2.41 15.70 14.29
C PHE A 118 0.88 15.79 14.36
N LEU A 119 0.33 15.41 15.51
CA LEU A 119 -1.11 15.51 15.75
C LEU A 119 -1.52 16.98 15.97
N VAL A 120 -2.51 17.43 15.22
CA VAL A 120 -3.09 18.77 15.33
C VAL A 120 -4.55 18.67 15.76
N MET A 121 -4.93 19.40 16.84
CA MET A 121 -6.30 19.40 17.35
C MET A 121 -6.80 20.83 17.60
N PRO A 122 -7.89 21.26 16.93
CA PRO A 122 -8.54 22.53 17.23
C PRO A 122 -9.51 22.38 18.41
N THR A 123 -9.50 23.33 19.34
CA THR A 123 -10.38 23.34 20.54
C THR A 123 -10.90 24.73 20.84
N THR A 124 -11.94 24.82 21.70
CA THR A 124 -12.45 26.08 22.24
C THR A 124 -12.67 25.97 23.74
N GLY A 125 -12.67 27.09 24.45
CA GLY A 125 -12.88 27.16 25.88
C GLY A 125 -11.59 26.94 26.67
N LYS A 126 -11.70 26.37 27.87
CA LYS A 126 -10.52 26.20 28.73
C LYS A 126 -9.50 25.26 28.08
N LEU A 127 -8.28 25.77 27.89
CA LEU A 127 -7.19 24.97 27.34
C LEU A 127 -6.90 23.73 28.21
N ASN A 128 -6.87 22.57 27.59
CA ASN A 128 -6.40 21.32 28.17
C ASN A 128 -5.36 20.70 27.20
N LEU A 129 -4.18 20.35 27.69
CA LEU A 129 -3.11 19.75 26.87
C LEU A 129 -3.00 18.24 27.09
N GLU A 130 -3.84 17.64 27.92
CA GLU A 130 -3.88 16.19 28.04
C GLU A 130 -4.81 15.60 26.98
N PRO A 131 -4.47 14.45 26.34
CA PRO A 131 -5.33 13.84 25.33
C PRO A 131 -6.65 13.35 25.95
N GLY A 132 -6.62 12.93 27.21
CA GLY A 132 -7.76 12.31 27.88
C GLY A 132 -7.89 10.82 27.55
N THR A 133 -9.07 10.28 27.84
CA THR A 133 -9.40 8.87 27.61
C THR A 133 -10.68 8.80 26.77
N ALA A 134 -10.68 8.04 25.69
CA ALA A 134 -11.79 7.93 24.74
C ALA A 134 -13.15 7.63 25.41
N THR A 135 -13.15 6.79 26.45
CA THR A 135 -14.35 6.38 27.19
C THR A 135 -14.80 7.38 28.25
N ILE A 136 -14.03 8.47 28.51
CA ILE A 136 -14.34 9.49 29.50
C ILE A 136 -14.50 10.85 28.80
N PRO A 137 -15.73 11.30 28.49
CA PRO A 137 -15.96 12.57 27.82
C PRO A 137 -15.31 13.74 28.57
N GLN A 138 -14.76 14.70 27.83
CA GLN A 138 -14.12 15.93 28.34
C GLN A 138 -12.94 15.71 29.32
N SER A 139 -12.37 14.50 29.34
CA SER A 139 -11.19 14.22 30.18
C SER A 139 -9.90 14.82 29.59
N GLY A 140 -9.91 15.24 28.33
CA GLY A 140 -8.77 15.80 27.62
C GLY A 140 -9.18 16.73 26.49
N TYR A 141 -8.27 16.91 25.52
CA TYR A 141 -8.53 17.70 24.32
C TYR A 141 -9.26 16.93 23.22
N HIS A 142 -9.46 15.62 23.32
CA HIS A 142 -10.25 14.85 22.36
C HIS A 142 -11.68 15.36 22.23
N SER A 143 -12.36 15.02 21.16
CA SER A 143 -13.77 15.36 20.93
C SER A 143 -14.57 14.14 20.53
N GLN A 144 -15.80 14.06 20.99
CA GLN A 144 -16.81 13.16 20.44
C GLN A 144 -17.16 13.60 19.00
N PHE A 145 -17.55 12.63 18.17
CA PHE A 145 -18.06 12.87 16.82
C PHE A 145 -19.14 11.83 16.45
N SER A 146 -19.82 12.07 15.35
CA SER A 146 -20.82 11.14 14.78
C SER A 146 -20.55 10.96 13.28
N HIS A 147 -20.66 9.73 12.79
CA HIS A 147 -20.56 9.39 11.36
C HIS A 147 -21.63 10.11 10.51
N GLU A 148 -22.76 10.54 11.09
CA GLU A 148 -23.74 11.38 10.38
C GLU A 148 -23.13 12.74 9.94
N ASN A 149 -22.10 13.21 10.64
CA ASN A 149 -21.40 14.47 10.38
C ASN A 149 -19.97 14.26 9.86
N GLU A 150 -19.65 13.03 9.47
CA GLU A 150 -18.36 12.63 8.88
C GLU A 150 -18.51 12.36 7.38
N PHE A 151 -17.46 12.65 6.61
CA PHE A 151 -17.45 12.37 5.19
C PHE A 151 -16.03 12.26 4.68
N ALA A 152 -15.77 11.25 3.83
CA ALA A 152 -14.49 11.05 3.15
C ALA A 152 -14.70 10.81 1.65
N GLU A 153 -13.78 11.34 0.86
CA GLU A 153 -13.61 11.05 -0.57
C GLU A 153 -12.12 11.22 -0.92
N PRO A 154 -11.62 10.67 -2.04
CA PRO A 154 -10.20 10.82 -2.38
C PRO A 154 -9.73 12.28 -2.32
N GLY A 155 -8.69 12.53 -1.50
CA GLY A 155 -8.12 13.87 -1.31
C GLY A 155 -8.92 14.83 -0.44
N TYR A 156 -10.00 14.36 0.22
CA TYR A 156 -10.79 15.21 1.12
C TYR A 156 -11.43 14.42 2.26
N TYR A 157 -11.36 14.99 3.45
CA TYR A 157 -12.04 14.49 4.66
C TYR A 157 -12.70 15.64 5.40
N LYS A 158 -13.84 15.40 6.02
CA LYS A 158 -14.48 16.37 6.94
C LYS A 158 -15.20 15.66 8.07
N VAL A 159 -15.23 16.33 9.24
CA VAL A 159 -15.97 15.87 10.42
C VAL A 159 -16.36 17.08 11.29
N LYS A 160 -17.40 16.91 12.10
CA LYS A 160 -17.74 17.85 13.16
C LYS A 160 -17.20 17.33 14.50
N LEU A 161 -16.43 18.15 15.19
CA LEU A 161 -15.98 17.92 16.56
C LEU A 161 -17.05 18.46 17.50
N ASP A 162 -17.84 17.56 18.10
CA ASP A 162 -19.08 17.91 18.78
C ASP A 162 -18.84 18.69 20.09
N ASP A 163 -17.79 18.31 20.87
CA ASP A 163 -17.48 18.98 22.15
C ASP A 163 -17.08 20.45 21.98
N TYR A 164 -16.53 20.82 20.82
CA TYR A 164 -16.05 22.16 20.51
C TYR A 164 -16.92 22.90 19.50
N ASN A 165 -17.91 22.23 18.91
CA ASN A 165 -18.71 22.75 17.81
C ASN A 165 -17.86 23.29 16.67
N ILE A 166 -16.77 22.60 16.33
CA ILE A 166 -15.84 22.93 15.26
C ILE A 166 -16.06 21.98 14.08
N LYS A 167 -16.18 22.52 12.85
CA LYS A 167 -16.10 21.71 11.64
C LYS A 167 -14.65 21.66 11.18
N ALA A 168 -14.06 20.48 11.10
CA ALA A 168 -12.76 20.23 10.53
C ALA A 168 -12.90 19.75 9.09
N GLU A 169 -12.16 20.33 8.17
CA GLU A 169 -12.05 19.96 6.76
C GLU A 169 -10.57 19.80 6.41
N LEU A 170 -10.22 18.70 5.74
CA LEU A 170 -8.84 18.34 5.43
C LEU A 170 -8.69 18.07 3.94
N THR A 171 -7.58 18.51 3.36
CA THR A 171 -7.08 18.11 2.05
C THR A 171 -5.55 18.07 2.06
N ALA A 172 -4.92 17.53 1.03
CA ALA A 172 -3.46 17.47 0.97
C ALA A 172 -2.96 17.57 -0.47
N SER A 173 -1.79 18.16 -0.66
CA SER A 173 -0.93 17.96 -1.82
C SER A 173 0.05 16.81 -1.55
N ASP A 174 1.08 16.66 -2.36
CA ASP A 174 2.00 15.53 -2.21
C ASP A 174 2.81 15.60 -0.90
N ARG A 175 3.15 16.83 -0.43
CA ARG A 175 4.02 17.06 0.74
C ARG A 175 3.40 18.00 1.78
N VAL A 176 2.18 18.50 1.56
CA VAL A 176 1.56 19.51 2.43
C VAL A 176 0.13 19.11 2.77
N GLY A 177 -0.15 18.95 4.06
CA GLY A 177 -1.51 18.86 4.59
C GLY A 177 -2.14 20.26 4.71
N PHE A 178 -3.41 20.37 4.36
CA PHE A 178 -4.13 21.62 4.44
C PHE A 178 -5.43 21.44 5.22
N HIS A 179 -5.49 22.04 6.41
CA HIS A 179 -6.64 22.03 7.30
C HIS A 179 -7.46 23.30 7.14
N GLN A 180 -8.77 23.21 7.28
CA GLN A 180 -9.68 24.31 7.42
C GLN A 180 -10.62 24.04 8.60
N TYR A 181 -10.51 24.83 9.66
CA TYR A 181 -11.34 24.72 10.85
C TYR A 181 -12.34 25.86 10.90
N THR A 182 -13.64 25.55 10.91
CA THR A 182 -14.71 26.52 11.09
C THR A 182 -15.06 26.58 12.57
N PHE A 183 -14.71 27.69 13.23
CA PHE A 183 -14.88 27.89 14.65
C PHE A 183 -16.21 28.58 14.99
N PRO A 184 -16.79 28.31 16.17
CA PRO A 184 -17.80 29.18 16.77
C PRO A 184 -17.13 30.51 17.25
N LYS A 185 -17.95 31.46 17.64
CA LYS A 185 -17.44 32.66 18.31
C LYS A 185 -16.84 32.31 19.67
N SER A 186 -15.56 32.62 19.89
CA SER A 186 -14.84 32.38 21.14
C SER A 186 -13.66 33.33 21.31
N GLU A 187 -13.40 33.75 22.55
CA GLU A 187 -12.18 34.44 22.93
C GLU A 187 -11.03 33.50 23.27
N ASP A 188 -11.37 32.18 23.47
CA ASP A 188 -10.47 31.11 23.85
C ASP A 188 -10.58 29.97 22.82
N SER A 189 -10.08 30.21 21.61
CA SER A 189 -9.91 29.24 20.57
C SER A 189 -8.43 28.86 20.50
N HIS A 190 -8.17 27.54 20.36
CA HIS A 190 -6.82 27.00 20.37
C HIS A 190 -6.59 26.06 19.20
N ILE A 191 -5.35 25.97 18.74
CA ILE A 191 -4.85 24.87 17.92
C ILE A 191 -3.68 24.25 18.68
N ILE A 192 -3.85 22.99 19.07
CA ILE A 192 -2.86 22.20 19.80
C ILE A 192 -2.01 21.45 18.78
N LEU A 193 -0.69 21.45 18.96
CA LEU A 193 0.27 20.61 18.25
C LEU A 193 0.86 19.64 19.26
N ASP A 194 0.45 18.38 19.16
CA ASP A 194 0.95 17.30 20.00
C ASP A 194 2.10 16.57 19.29
N LEU A 195 3.32 16.68 19.83
CA LEU A 195 4.51 15.99 19.35
C LEU A 195 4.77 14.69 20.12
N ILE A 196 3.91 14.35 21.09
CA ILE A 196 4.01 13.11 21.87
C ILE A 196 3.23 11.99 21.22
N SER A 197 2.04 12.31 20.66
CA SER A 197 1.14 11.35 20.04
C SER A 197 1.85 10.55 18.93
N ASN A 198 1.66 9.23 18.97
CA ASN A 198 2.13 8.27 17.98
C ASN A 198 1.09 7.16 17.85
N ILE A 199 1.06 6.50 16.72
CA ILE A 199 0.53 5.14 16.65
C ILE A 199 1.45 4.26 17.51
N TYR A 200 0.89 3.42 18.39
CA TYR A 200 1.63 2.67 19.42
C TYR A 200 2.54 3.54 20.29
N ASN A 201 1.95 4.13 21.32
CA ASN A 201 2.74 4.86 22.31
C ASN A 201 3.44 3.91 23.31
N TYR A 202 4.73 4.12 23.54
CA TYR A 202 5.51 3.48 24.59
C TYR A 202 6.63 4.41 25.07
N ASP A 203 7.08 4.21 26.29
CA ASP A 203 8.12 5.05 26.89
C ASP A 203 9.43 5.04 26.11
N GLY A 204 9.93 6.22 25.79
CA GLY A 204 11.16 6.41 25.04
C GLY A 204 11.02 6.19 23.53
N LYS A 205 9.82 6.12 22.97
CA LYS A 205 9.59 6.14 21.52
C LYS A 205 10.02 7.46 20.91
N ASN A 206 9.67 8.59 21.54
CA ASN A 206 10.22 9.88 21.19
C ASN A 206 11.65 10.00 21.66
N ILE A 207 12.57 10.35 20.77
CA ILE A 207 13.98 10.60 21.09
C ILE A 207 14.19 12.09 21.36
N TRP A 208 13.61 12.94 20.49
CA TRP A 208 13.71 14.37 20.61
C TRP A 208 12.66 15.09 19.77
N THR A 209 12.15 16.21 20.29
CA THR A 209 11.27 17.14 19.59
C THR A 209 11.79 18.56 19.67
N PHE A 210 11.55 19.35 18.64
CA PHE A 210 11.95 20.74 18.58
C PHE A 210 10.88 21.56 17.85
N ILE A 211 10.53 22.72 18.40
CA ILE A 211 9.63 23.71 17.80
C ILE A 211 10.32 25.07 17.85
N ARG A 212 10.21 25.84 16.77
CA ARG A 212 10.59 27.23 16.70
C ARG A 212 9.43 28.07 16.18
N VAL A 213 9.05 29.10 16.92
CA VAL A 213 8.12 30.14 16.48
C VAL A 213 8.92 31.17 15.66
N GLU A 214 8.75 31.17 14.35
CA GLU A 214 9.45 32.06 13.43
C GLU A 214 8.82 33.44 13.42
N ASN A 215 7.51 33.50 13.48
CA ASN A 215 6.70 34.71 13.65
C ASN A 215 5.29 34.35 14.15
N ASP A 216 4.36 35.32 14.16
CA ASP A 216 3.00 35.14 14.68
C ASP A 216 2.08 34.21 13.83
N SER A 217 2.59 33.66 12.77
CA SER A 217 1.82 32.77 11.87
C SER A 217 2.62 31.61 11.29
N LEU A 218 3.93 31.50 11.54
CA LEU A 218 4.80 30.47 11.03
C LEU A 218 5.59 29.80 12.14
N ILE A 219 5.58 28.47 12.14
CA ILE A 219 6.29 27.62 13.07
C ILE A 219 7.03 26.56 12.28
N THR A 220 8.26 26.26 12.68
CA THR A 220 9.07 25.18 12.14
C THR A 220 9.51 24.24 13.26
N GLY A 221 9.88 23.02 12.91
CA GLY A 221 10.38 22.08 13.89
C GLY A 221 10.65 20.69 13.32
N TYR A 222 10.91 19.78 14.22
CA TYR A 222 11.11 18.39 13.87
C TYR A 222 10.79 17.46 15.03
N ARG A 223 10.57 16.20 14.70
CA ARG A 223 10.47 15.10 15.63
C ARG A 223 11.41 13.97 15.21
N GLN A 224 12.09 13.38 16.18
CA GLN A 224 12.87 12.17 16.02
C GLN A 224 12.27 11.08 16.89
N THR A 225 11.96 9.93 16.28
CA THR A 225 11.40 8.75 16.95
C THR A 225 12.22 7.51 16.66
N LYS A 226 12.03 6.48 17.46
CA LYS A 226 12.53 5.12 17.21
C LYS A 226 11.34 4.15 17.18
N GLY A 227 11.52 3.10 16.43
CA GLY A 227 10.52 2.05 16.21
C GLY A 227 11.03 1.12 15.13
N TRP A 228 10.21 0.80 14.15
CA TRP A 228 10.64 0.09 12.94
C TRP A 228 11.73 0.89 12.22
N ALA A 229 11.57 2.21 12.10
CA ALA A 229 12.67 3.09 11.74
C ALA A 229 13.43 3.49 13.00
N ARG A 230 14.63 2.95 13.20
CA ARG A 230 15.46 3.18 14.42
C ARG A 230 15.79 4.63 14.68
N THR A 231 15.85 5.46 13.64
CA THR A 231 16.27 6.86 13.69
C THR A 231 15.41 7.74 12.78
N LYS A 232 14.10 7.50 12.73
CA LYS A 232 13.19 8.32 11.94
C LYS A 232 13.25 9.77 12.39
N LYS A 233 13.50 10.68 11.45
CA LYS A 233 13.48 12.12 11.67
C LYS A 233 12.63 12.79 10.61
N VAL A 234 11.58 13.49 11.05
CA VAL A 234 10.68 14.25 10.18
C VAL A 234 10.69 15.68 10.61
N PHE A 235 10.87 16.59 9.65
CA PHE A 235 10.83 18.04 9.82
C PHE A 235 9.51 18.58 9.32
N PHE A 236 9.08 19.70 9.88
CA PHE A 236 7.84 20.35 9.45
C PHE A 236 7.96 21.89 9.35
N ALA A 237 7.07 22.46 8.54
CA ALA A 237 6.71 23.87 8.55
C ALA A 237 5.19 23.98 8.67
N MET A 238 4.71 24.66 9.71
CA MET A 238 3.29 24.87 9.99
C MET A 238 2.96 26.35 9.87
N GLN A 239 1.99 26.70 9.02
CA GLN A 239 1.61 28.09 8.78
C GLN A 239 0.11 28.30 8.99
N PHE A 240 -0.25 29.35 9.71
CA PHE A 240 -1.63 29.77 9.99
C PHE A 240 -2.08 30.87 9.04
N SER A 241 -3.35 30.85 8.64
CA SER A 241 -3.98 31.91 7.82
C SER A 241 -4.27 33.22 8.61
N LYS A 242 -4.18 33.16 9.93
CA LYS A 242 -4.44 34.23 10.86
C LYS A 242 -3.35 34.24 11.92
N PRO A 243 -2.78 35.42 12.29
CA PRO A 243 -1.84 35.50 13.40
C PRO A 243 -2.47 35.00 14.72
N PHE A 244 -1.73 34.21 15.47
CA PHE A 244 -2.13 33.86 16.83
C PHE A 244 -1.83 35.00 17.80
N LYS A 245 -2.68 35.15 18.82
CA LYS A 245 -2.50 36.22 19.84
C LYS A 245 -1.44 35.89 20.89
N SER A 246 -1.24 34.60 21.14
CA SER A 246 -0.25 34.05 22.05
C SER A 246 -0.02 32.56 21.77
N TYR A 247 1.06 32.03 22.28
CA TYR A 247 1.41 30.63 22.23
C TYR A 247 2.02 30.16 23.54
N GLY A 248 2.13 28.87 23.73
CA GLY A 248 2.81 28.26 24.86
C GLY A 248 3.05 26.78 24.63
N HIS A 249 3.68 26.15 25.62
CA HIS A 249 3.96 24.72 25.56
C HIS A 249 3.99 24.10 26.97
N LYS A 250 3.86 22.77 27.01
CA LYS A 250 4.11 21.97 28.19
C LYS A 250 5.13 20.89 27.84
N LYS A 251 6.16 20.79 28.68
CA LYS A 251 7.11 19.68 28.67
C LYS A 251 6.68 18.63 29.69
N TYR A 252 6.86 17.37 29.29
CA TYR A 252 6.52 16.21 30.14
C TYR A 252 7.76 15.44 30.60
N ASP A 253 8.95 15.95 30.21
CA ASP A 253 10.22 15.32 30.61
C ASP A 253 10.57 15.68 32.04
N ASP A 254 11.08 14.71 32.79
CA ASP A 254 11.66 14.95 34.11
C ASP A 254 12.95 15.76 33.98
N VAL A 255 13.06 16.87 34.71
CA VAL A 255 14.30 17.63 34.81
C VAL A 255 15.27 16.89 35.73
N LYS A 256 16.18 16.10 35.15
CA LYS A 256 17.15 15.28 35.89
C LYS A 256 18.38 16.08 36.38
N TYR A 257 18.54 17.33 36.00
CA TYR A 257 19.71 18.14 36.33
C TYR A 257 19.31 19.45 37.00
N ASN A 258 19.72 19.58 38.27
CA ASN A 258 19.57 20.80 39.08
C ASN A 258 20.86 21.61 39.13
N GLY A 259 21.44 21.94 37.97
CA GLY A 259 22.69 22.69 37.90
C GLY A 259 22.48 24.19 37.77
N PHE A 260 23.53 24.92 37.31
CA PHE A 260 23.56 26.35 37.08
C PHE A 260 22.72 26.78 35.88
N TYR A 261 21.48 26.37 35.76
CA TYR A 261 20.63 26.92 34.73
C TYR A 261 19.78 28.06 35.28
N ARG A 262 19.63 29.11 34.47
CA ARG A 262 18.67 30.17 34.74
C ARG A 262 17.28 29.58 34.56
N ARG A 263 16.39 29.75 35.51
CA ARG A 263 14.99 29.45 35.34
C ARG A 263 14.45 30.36 34.26
N PHE A 264 14.17 29.83 33.12
CA PHE A 264 13.31 30.49 32.15
C PHE A 264 11.88 30.26 32.64
N ASN A 265 11.08 31.31 32.60
CA ASN A 265 9.66 31.12 32.73
C ASN A 265 9.15 30.50 31.41
N GLU A 266 8.91 29.21 31.40
CA GLU A 266 8.42 28.49 30.24
C GLU A 266 7.01 28.97 29.84
N GLU A 267 6.30 29.69 30.70
CA GLU A 267 5.04 30.36 30.44
C GLU A 267 5.18 31.68 29.68
N GLU A 268 6.38 32.19 29.47
CA GLU A 268 6.66 33.50 28.84
C GLU A 268 6.98 33.41 27.34
N ASN A 269 6.31 32.58 26.56
CA ASN A 269 6.40 32.61 25.10
C ASN A 269 7.83 32.60 24.53
N PHE A 270 8.70 31.74 25.08
CA PHE A 270 10.04 31.60 24.52
C PHE A 270 9.95 31.00 23.10
N PRO A 271 10.64 31.57 22.09
CA PRO A 271 10.42 31.20 20.69
C PRO A 271 10.90 29.76 20.32
N GLU A 272 11.79 29.15 21.11
CA GLU A 272 12.30 27.82 20.90
C GLU A 272 11.90 26.91 22.06
N MET A 273 11.35 25.73 21.72
CA MET A 273 10.92 24.71 22.67
C MET A 273 11.55 23.39 22.27
N ALA A 274 12.25 22.75 23.19
CA ALA A 274 12.95 21.51 22.93
C ALA A 274 12.83 20.53 24.11
N GLY A 275 12.67 19.26 23.84
CA GLY A 275 12.54 18.17 24.81
C GLY A 275 12.17 16.86 24.15
N GLU A 276 12.09 15.78 24.92
CA GLU A 276 11.61 14.50 24.38
C GLU A 276 10.10 14.54 24.11
N ASN A 277 9.33 15.16 25.05
CA ASN A 277 7.87 15.12 25.05
C ASN A 277 7.29 16.52 25.22
N ILE A 278 6.80 17.12 24.12
CA ILE A 278 6.26 18.47 24.09
C ILE A 278 4.86 18.48 23.47
N ARG A 279 3.95 19.24 24.08
CA ARG A 279 2.72 19.72 23.47
C ARG A 279 2.73 21.24 23.43
N ALA A 280 2.48 21.80 22.27
CA ALA A 280 2.37 23.24 22.06
C ALA A 280 0.93 23.65 21.76
N HIS A 281 0.60 24.92 22.01
CA HIS A 281 -0.70 25.50 21.67
C HIS A 281 -0.55 26.91 21.13
N PHE A 282 -1.46 27.27 20.24
CA PHE A 282 -1.55 28.55 19.59
C PHE A 282 -2.96 29.12 19.80
N ASN A 283 -3.09 30.34 20.34
CA ASN A 283 -4.35 30.85 20.83
C ASN A 283 -4.88 31.95 19.89
N PHE A 284 -6.18 31.96 19.68
CA PHE A 284 -6.89 32.85 18.77
C PHE A 284 -8.15 33.39 19.43
N ASN A 285 -8.62 34.58 18.97
CA ASN A 285 -10.01 34.94 19.10
C ASN A 285 -10.72 34.62 17.78
N THR A 286 -11.88 34.03 17.83
CA THR A 286 -12.66 33.68 16.63
C THR A 286 -14.05 34.30 16.68
N GLU A 287 -14.52 34.74 15.52
CA GLU A 287 -15.92 35.10 15.33
C GLU A 287 -16.76 33.91 14.92
N GLN A 288 -18.09 34.08 14.91
CA GLN A 288 -18.98 33.00 14.49
C GLN A 288 -18.72 32.58 13.05
N ASP A 289 -18.52 31.28 12.83
CA ASP A 289 -18.22 30.63 11.54
C ASP A 289 -16.90 31.09 10.89
N GLU A 290 -15.99 31.66 11.71
CA GLU A 290 -14.67 32.03 11.22
C GLU A 290 -13.83 30.81 10.84
N LYS A 291 -13.22 30.85 9.65
CA LYS A 291 -12.34 29.81 9.15
C LYS A 291 -10.88 30.13 9.44
N VAL A 292 -10.29 29.40 10.38
CA VAL A 292 -8.84 29.38 10.60
C VAL A 292 -8.25 28.22 9.81
N LYS A 293 -7.29 28.51 8.93
CA LYS A 293 -6.66 27.50 8.08
C LYS A 293 -5.23 27.26 8.53
N VAL A 294 -4.77 26.02 8.35
CA VAL A 294 -3.41 25.57 8.68
C VAL A 294 -2.85 24.80 7.49
N LYS A 295 -1.68 25.23 7.02
CA LYS A 295 -0.86 24.45 6.10
C LYS A 295 0.25 23.78 6.89
N PHE A 296 0.46 22.48 6.69
CA PHE A 296 1.45 21.69 7.41
C PHE A 296 2.27 20.88 6.42
N ALA A 297 3.49 21.33 6.15
CA ALA A 297 4.39 20.67 5.22
C ALA A 297 5.38 19.75 5.94
N LEU A 298 5.71 18.63 5.33
CA LEU A 298 6.70 17.69 5.79
C LEU A 298 7.97 17.73 4.93
N SER A 299 9.10 17.37 5.54
CA SER A 299 10.38 17.08 4.88
C SER A 299 11.15 16.05 5.71
N ASN A 300 11.88 15.17 5.04
CA ASN A 300 12.79 14.24 5.70
C ASN A 300 14.26 14.76 5.67
N VAL A 301 14.45 15.98 5.18
CA VAL A 301 15.75 16.63 5.01
C VAL A 301 15.99 17.70 6.08
N SER A 302 15.12 18.73 6.11
CA SER A 302 15.28 19.89 6.99
C SER A 302 13.99 20.70 7.14
N THR A 303 13.96 21.60 8.13
CA THR A 303 12.89 22.61 8.27
C THR A 303 12.83 23.55 7.05
N ALA A 304 13.97 23.90 6.47
CA ALA A 304 14.04 24.69 5.24
C ALA A 304 13.44 23.93 4.03
N GLY A 305 13.65 22.62 3.95
CA GLY A 305 13.01 21.73 2.98
C GLY A 305 11.49 21.73 3.14
N ALA A 306 11.00 21.58 4.37
CA ALA A 306 9.56 21.63 4.66
C ALA A 306 8.93 22.99 4.28
N LEU A 307 9.61 24.09 4.57
CA LEU A 307 9.14 25.42 4.18
C LEU A 307 9.10 25.58 2.65
N LYS A 308 10.13 25.09 1.95
CA LYS A 308 10.17 25.11 0.48
C LYS A 308 9.06 24.26 -0.14
N ASN A 309 8.76 23.08 0.43
CA ASN A 309 7.63 22.25 0.02
C ASN A 309 6.30 23.00 0.18
N LEU A 310 6.10 23.66 1.33
CA LEU A 310 4.91 24.46 1.64
C LEU A 310 4.70 25.59 0.62
N GLU A 311 5.75 26.40 0.38
CA GLU A 311 5.71 27.55 -0.51
C GLU A 311 5.53 27.17 -1.98
N THR A 312 6.06 26.00 -2.38
CA THR A 312 5.98 25.51 -3.75
C THR A 312 4.62 24.88 -4.07
N GLU A 313 4.13 23.99 -3.18
CA GLU A 313 2.94 23.20 -3.48
C GLU A 313 1.65 23.96 -3.15
N ILE A 314 1.61 24.71 -2.04
CA ILE A 314 0.41 25.46 -1.64
C ILE A 314 0.79 26.93 -1.33
N PRO A 315 1.12 27.76 -2.34
CA PRO A 315 1.50 29.16 -2.14
C PRO A 315 0.32 30.07 -1.75
N HIS A 316 -0.89 29.57 -1.75
CA HIS A 316 -2.14 30.31 -1.54
C HIS A 316 -2.95 29.79 -0.34
N TRP A 317 -3.98 30.55 0.07
CA TRP A 317 -4.92 30.20 1.13
C TRP A 317 -6.30 29.71 0.61
N ASN A 318 -6.39 29.32 -0.66
CA ASN A 318 -7.61 28.80 -1.26
C ASN A 318 -7.68 27.27 -1.03
N PHE A 319 -8.42 26.85 0.00
CA PHE A 319 -8.60 25.44 0.37
C PHE A 319 -9.29 24.65 -0.75
N ASP A 320 -10.37 25.20 -1.31
CA ASP A 320 -11.15 24.50 -2.34
C ASP A 320 -10.31 24.25 -3.59
N LYS A 321 -9.43 25.19 -3.97
CA LYS A 321 -8.50 24.99 -5.10
C LYS A 321 -7.56 23.80 -4.86
N THR A 322 -6.96 23.68 -3.67
CA THR A 322 -6.09 22.54 -3.36
C THR A 322 -6.87 21.22 -3.37
N LYS A 323 -8.09 21.22 -2.78
CA LYS A 323 -8.98 20.07 -2.83
C LYS A 323 -9.26 19.63 -4.27
N GLU A 324 -9.67 20.56 -5.12
CA GLU A 324 -9.97 20.29 -6.53
C GLU A 324 -8.75 19.75 -7.29
N GLU A 325 -7.57 20.34 -7.10
CA GLU A 325 -6.32 19.89 -7.73
C GLU A 325 -5.96 18.45 -7.30
N THR A 326 -6.11 18.11 -6.04
CA THR A 326 -5.86 16.75 -5.53
C THR A 326 -6.90 15.76 -6.04
N GLN A 327 -8.16 16.15 -6.08
CA GLN A 327 -9.23 15.33 -6.65
C GLN A 327 -9.03 15.09 -8.16
N GLN A 328 -8.53 16.07 -8.90
CA GLN A 328 -8.15 15.88 -10.31
C GLN A 328 -7.00 14.89 -10.48
N LYS A 329 -5.98 14.92 -9.61
CA LYS A 329 -4.91 13.92 -9.59
C LYS A 329 -5.50 12.52 -9.37
N TRP A 330 -6.37 12.34 -8.37
CA TRP A 330 -7.03 11.07 -8.09
C TRP A 330 -7.88 10.59 -9.26
N ASN A 331 -8.71 11.45 -9.84
CA ASN A 331 -9.55 11.06 -10.98
C ASN A 331 -8.70 10.63 -12.18
N LYS A 332 -7.55 11.28 -12.40
CA LYS A 332 -6.59 10.89 -13.44
C LYS A 332 -6.01 9.50 -13.17
N GLU A 333 -5.60 9.21 -11.94
CA GLU A 333 -5.02 7.92 -11.58
C GLU A 333 -6.08 6.79 -11.65
N LEU A 334 -7.27 7.01 -11.13
CA LEU A 334 -8.38 6.05 -11.20
C LEU A 334 -8.82 5.78 -12.64
N SER A 335 -8.73 6.78 -13.53
CA SER A 335 -9.09 6.64 -14.94
C SER A 335 -8.12 5.75 -15.75
N LYS A 336 -7.02 5.29 -15.15
CA LYS A 336 -6.15 4.29 -15.77
C LYS A 336 -6.85 2.95 -15.99
N ILE A 337 -7.85 2.63 -15.17
CA ILE A 337 -8.74 1.50 -15.39
C ILE A 337 -10.20 1.98 -15.30
N VAL A 338 -10.92 1.95 -16.40
CA VAL A 338 -12.35 2.28 -16.44
C VAL A 338 -13.16 1.00 -16.55
N VAL A 339 -14.04 0.72 -15.55
CA VAL A 339 -14.84 -0.50 -15.53
C VAL A 339 -16.34 -0.25 -15.58
N GLU A 340 -17.06 -1.21 -16.17
CA GLU A 340 -18.49 -1.40 -16.04
C GLU A 340 -18.76 -2.70 -15.27
N THR A 341 -19.57 -2.63 -14.24
CA THR A 341 -19.93 -3.74 -13.37
C THR A 341 -21.43 -3.97 -13.37
N GLU A 342 -21.87 -5.10 -12.87
CA GLU A 342 -23.30 -5.42 -12.77
C GLU A 342 -24.01 -4.56 -11.71
N THR A 343 -23.34 -4.27 -10.61
CA THR A 343 -23.88 -3.50 -9.49
C THR A 343 -23.01 -2.31 -9.13
N LYS A 344 -23.62 -1.30 -8.46
CA LYS A 344 -22.91 -0.15 -7.92
C LYS A 344 -21.92 -0.59 -6.83
N ALA A 345 -22.30 -1.53 -5.97
CA ALA A 345 -21.44 -2.05 -4.89
C ALA A 345 -20.15 -2.66 -5.45
N GLN A 346 -20.22 -3.51 -6.48
CA GLN A 346 -19.03 -4.04 -7.15
C GLN A 346 -18.12 -2.94 -7.71
N LYS A 347 -18.72 -1.87 -8.24
CA LYS A 347 -17.97 -0.72 -8.77
C LYS A 347 -17.29 0.07 -7.66
N GLU A 348 -17.96 0.27 -6.53
CA GLU A 348 -17.40 0.91 -5.33
C GLU A 348 -16.24 0.08 -4.76
N THR A 349 -16.42 -1.22 -4.59
CA THR A 349 -15.35 -2.12 -4.13
C THR A 349 -14.14 -2.06 -5.09
N PHE A 350 -14.37 -2.12 -6.41
CA PHE A 350 -13.30 -2.08 -7.41
C PHE A 350 -12.51 -0.78 -7.36
N TYR A 351 -13.20 0.39 -7.37
CA TYR A 351 -12.49 1.67 -7.36
C TYR A 351 -11.84 1.98 -6.03
N THR A 352 -12.39 1.49 -4.92
CA THR A 352 -11.72 1.62 -3.62
C THR A 352 -10.50 0.73 -3.54
N ALA A 353 -10.56 -0.51 -4.04
CA ALA A 353 -9.37 -1.35 -4.17
C ALA A 353 -8.30 -0.68 -5.05
N LEU A 354 -8.67 -0.12 -6.21
CA LEU A 354 -7.74 0.61 -7.07
C LEU A 354 -7.16 1.85 -6.36
N TYR A 355 -7.95 2.57 -5.56
CA TYR A 355 -7.50 3.68 -4.72
C TYR A 355 -6.48 3.22 -3.68
N HIS A 356 -6.73 2.15 -2.95
CA HIS A 356 -5.82 1.59 -1.95
C HIS A 356 -4.46 1.22 -2.56
N THR A 357 -4.41 0.69 -3.79
CA THR A 357 -3.15 0.39 -4.48
C THR A 357 -2.25 1.60 -4.70
N MET A 358 -2.76 2.82 -4.55
CA MET A 358 -2.04 4.08 -4.83
C MET A 358 -1.80 4.93 -3.57
N LEU A 359 -2.02 4.36 -2.37
CA LEU A 359 -1.69 4.98 -1.09
C LEU A 359 -0.22 4.74 -0.68
N GLY A 360 0.43 3.74 -1.25
CA GLY A 360 1.83 3.39 -1.02
C GLY A 360 2.44 2.63 -2.21
N PRO A 361 3.78 2.54 -2.30
CA PRO A 361 4.82 3.28 -1.58
C PRO A 361 4.73 4.80 -1.75
N ILE A 362 5.24 5.58 -0.79
CA ILE A 362 5.08 7.03 -0.76
C ILE A 362 6.30 7.79 -1.28
N ILE A 363 6.09 8.98 -1.83
CA ILE A 363 7.15 9.92 -2.22
C ILE A 363 8.01 10.24 -0.99
N TYR A 364 9.35 10.18 -1.16
CA TYR A 364 10.32 10.41 -0.09
C TYR A 364 11.44 11.34 -0.54
N GLU A 365 11.08 12.48 -1.07
CA GLU A 365 11.98 13.57 -1.45
C GLU A 365 11.27 14.91 -1.35
N ASP A 366 12.01 15.98 -1.11
CA ASP A 366 11.51 17.35 -1.17
C ASP A 366 11.27 17.78 -2.63
N VAL A 367 10.58 18.92 -2.85
CA VAL A 367 10.26 19.43 -4.20
C VAL A 367 11.49 19.73 -5.06
N ASP A 368 12.68 19.78 -4.46
CA ASP A 368 13.94 19.95 -5.19
C ASP A 368 14.69 18.62 -5.46
N GLY A 369 14.07 17.48 -5.13
CA GLY A 369 14.66 16.17 -5.28
C GLY A 369 15.62 15.75 -4.16
N SER A 370 15.77 16.56 -3.10
CA SER A 370 16.61 16.21 -1.94
C SER A 370 15.93 15.16 -1.08
N TYR A 371 16.63 14.13 -0.65
CA TYR A 371 16.13 13.10 0.27
C TYR A 371 17.21 12.58 1.20
N ARG A 372 16.82 12.00 2.33
CA ARG A 372 17.72 11.34 3.25
C ARG A 372 17.92 9.88 2.81
N GLY A 373 19.17 9.48 2.60
CA GLY A 373 19.52 8.12 2.24
C GLY A 373 19.61 7.18 3.45
N LEU A 374 19.78 5.89 3.18
CA LEU A 374 19.93 4.86 4.21
C LEU A 374 21.21 5.05 5.05
N ASP A 375 22.23 5.67 4.47
CA ASP A 375 23.48 6.13 5.14
C ASP A 375 23.28 7.38 6.01
N GLN A 376 22.04 7.88 6.13
CA GLN A 376 21.64 9.10 6.83
C GLN A 376 22.20 10.41 6.23
N ASN A 377 22.90 10.35 5.09
CA ASN A 377 23.30 11.53 4.33
C ASN A 377 22.15 12.08 3.48
N ILE A 378 22.28 13.34 3.07
CA ILE A 378 21.34 13.94 2.13
C ILE A 378 21.85 13.69 0.73
N HIS A 379 20.97 13.11 -0.08
CA HIS A 379 21.19 12.80 -1.49
C HIS A 379 20.26 13.63 -2.38
N GLN A 380 20.51 13.56 -3.68
CA GLN A 380 19.71 14.18 -4.72
C GLN A 380 19.19 13.06 -5.65
N SER A 381 17.91 13.05 -5.94
CA SER A 381 17.34 12.15 -6.93
C SER A 381 17.62 12.69 -8.35
N ASP A 382 18.40 11.93 -9.13
CA ASP A 382 18.74 12.27 -10.51
C ASP A 382 17.86 11.47 -11.49
N ASN A 383 16.92 12.15 -12.12
CA ASN A 383 16.01 11.57 -13.13
C ASN A 383 15.11 10.41 -12.62
N PHE A 384 14.72 10.46 -11.37
CA PHE A 384 13.68 9.61 -10.78
C PHE A 384 13.08 10.29 -9.54
N ILE A 385 11.89 9.89 -9.13
CA ILE A 385 11.29 10.26 -7.85
C ILE A 385 11.66 9.18 -6.84
N ASN A 386 12.21 9.59 -5.68
CA ASN A 386 12.56 8.64 -4.62
C ASN A 386 11.33 8.28 -3.80
N TYR A 387 11.19 6.97 -3.49
CA TYR A 387 10.11 6.39 -2.72
C TYR A 387 10.61 5.68 -1.47
N THR A 388 9.72 5.55 -0.48
CA THR A 388 9.94 4.78 0.75
C THR A 388 8.68 4.03 1.14
N VAL A 389 8.75 3.26 2.23
CA VAL A 389 7.71 2.39 2.76
C VAL A 389 7.43 1.27 1.77
N PHE A 390 8.44 0.41 1.63
CA PHE A 390 8.37 -0.79 0.79
C PHE A 390 8.10 -2.03 1.64
N SER A 391 6.89 -2.53 1.62
CA SER A 391 6.51 -3.83 2.19
C SER A 391 6.61 -4.90 1.10
N LEU A 392 7.83 -5.39 0.83
CA LEU A 392 8.09 -6.13 -0.42
C LEU A 392 7.64 -7.58 -0.38
N TRP A 393 7.59 -8.21 0.80
CA TRP A 393 7.06 -9.56 0.96
C TRP A 393 5.59 -9.67 0.49
N ASP A 394 4.83 -8.58 0.63
CA ASP A 394 3.45 -8.48 0.20
C ASP A 394 3.36 -8.03 -1.26
N THR A 395 3.90 -6.87 -1.56
CA THR A 395 3.60 -6.07 -2.77
C THR A 395 4.22 -6.60 -4.05
N TYR A 396 5.25 -7.47 -3.99
CA TYR A 396 5.82 -8.09 -5.19
C TYR A 396 4.85 -9.03 -5.89
N ARG A 397 3.84 -9.57 -5.17
CA ARG A 397 2.93 -10.62 -5.63
C ARG A 397 1.93 -10.10 -6.68
N ALA A 398 1.30 -8.94 -6.43
CA ALA A 398 0.35 -8.34 -7.37
C ALA A 398 0.51 -6.82 -7.54
N LEU A 399 0.83 -6.05 -6.50
CA LEU A 399 0.86 -4.59 -6.59
C LEU A 399 1.89 -4.09 -7.61
N HIS A 400 3.16 -4.49 -7.50
CA HIS A 400 4.20 -4.10 -8.47
C HIS A 400 3.94 -4.68 -9.86
N PRO A 401 3.46 -5.95 -10.04
CA PRO A 401 2.97 -6.43 -11.33
C PRO A 401 1.83 -5.58 -11.94
N LEU A 402 0.90 -5.06 -11.11
CA LEU A 402 -0.14 -4.14 -11.57
C LEU A 402 0.48 -2.81 -12.04
N PHE A 403 1.44 -2.27 -11.27
CA PHE A 403 2.15 -1.05 -11.64
C PHE A 403 2.93 -1.19 -12.96
N ASN A 404 3.48 -2.36 -13.27
CA ASN A 404 4.10 -2.60 -14.59
C ASN A 404 3.10 -2.45 -15.75
N ILE A 405 1.79 -2.55 -15.51
CA ILE A 405 0.75 -2.32 -16.50
C ILE A 405 0.28 -0.86 -16.51
N ILE A 406 -0.10 -0.32 -15.32
CA ILE A 406 -0.81 0.96 -15.23
C ILE A 406 0.06 2.14 -14.79
N GLN A 407 1.25 1.88 -14.19
CA GLN A 407 2.16 2.87 -13.61
C GLN A 407 3.65 2.58 -13.96
N PRO A 408 3.98 2.18 -15.19
CA PRO A 408 5.35 1.71 -15.52
C PRO A 408 6.43 2.77 -15.23
N THR A 409 6.15 4.05 -15.48
CA THR A 409 7.09 5.14 -15.16
C THR A 409 7.36 5.23 -13.66
N ARG A 410 6.31 5.19 -12.84
CA ARG A 410 6.42 5.24 -11.38
C ARG A 410 7.09 3.99 -10.82
N ASN A 411 6.75 2.81 -11.33
CA ASN A 411 7.39 1.56 -10.90
C ASN A 411 8.89 1.54 -11.25
N ASN A 412 9.28 2.11 -12.39
CA ASN A 412 10.69 2.31 -12.72
C ASN A 412 11.41 3.21 -11.71
N ASP A 413 10.77 4.26 -11.21
CA ASP A 413 11.34 5.13 -10.18
C ASP A 413 11.44 4.41 -8.83
N MET A 414 10.48 3.56 -8.49
CA MET A 414 10.55 2.66 -7.32
C MET A 414 11.71 1.68 -7.42
N VAL A 415 11.94 1.08 -8.60
CA VAL A 415 13.11 0.21 -8.86
C VAL A 415 14.42 1.00 -8.69
N LYS A 416 14.49 2.24 -9.18
CA LYS A 416 15.67 3.11 -8.96
C LYS A 416 15.88 3.45 -7.50
N SER A 417 14.79 3.67 -6.74
CA SER A 417 14.83 3.89 -5.29
C SER A 417 15.39 2.67 -4.56
N MET A 418 15.00 1.45 -4.96
CA MET A 418 15.55 0.21 -4.40
C MET A 418 17.06 0.06 -4.69
N LEU A 419 17.51 0.43 -5.89
CA LEU A 419 18.93 0.41 -6.23
C LEU A 419 19.71 1.51 -5.48
N ALA A 420 19.14 2.70 -5.30
CA ALA A 420 19.73 3.75 -4.47
C ALA A 420 19.86 3.30 -3.00
N HIS A 421 18.85 2.63 -2.48
CA HIS A 421 18.88 2.02 -1.14
C HIS A 421 20.05 1.02 -1.02
N HIS A 422 20.24 0.12 -1.99
CA HIS A 422 21.36 -0.81 -2.02
C HIS A 422 22.72 -0.08 -1.98
N ASP A 423 22.90 0.96 -2.77
CA ASP A 423 24.17 1.69 -2.88
C ASP A 423 24.49 2.50 -1.60
N GLN A 424 23.44 2.96 -0.88
CA GLN A 424 23.54 3.74 0.35
C GLN A 424 23.55 2.84 1.61
N SER A 425 23.16 1.58 1.49
CA SER A 425 23.19 0.62 2.59
C SER A 425 24.64 0.23 2.91
N VAL A 426 25.01 0.26 4.19
CA VAL A 426 26.31 -0.27 4.66
C VAL A 426 26.47 -1.77 4.41
N HIS A 427 25.35 -2.46 4.19
CA HIS A 427 25.31 -3.89 3.88
C HIS A 427 25.34 -4.16 2.37
N HIS A 428 25.18 -3.14 1.53
CA HIS A 428 24.96 -3.29 0.10
C HIS A 428 23.85 -4.31 -0.22
N MET A 429 22.74 -4.16 0.48
CA MET A 429 21.55 -5.00 0.37
C MET A 429 20.40 -4.18 -0.19
N LEU A 430 19.65 -4.77 -1.11
CA LEU A 430 18.36 -4.25 -1.57
C LEU A 430 17.35 -4.20 -0.41
N PRO A 431 16.34 -3.32 -0.45
CA PRO A 431 15.36 -3.26 0.63
C PRO A 431 14.57 -4.56 0.78
N VAL A 432 14.27 -4.91 2.02
CA VAL A 432 13.33 -5.96 2.42
C VAL A 432 12.04 -5.28 2.91
N TRP A 433 12.18 -4.42 3.93
CA TRP A 433 11.14 -3.58 4.46
C TRP A 433 11.69 -2.19 4.80
N SER A 434 11.84 -1.36 3.78
CA SER A 434 12.43 -0.03 3.90
C SER A 434 11.43 0.98 4.44
N HIS A 435 11.82 1.75 5.44
CA HIS A 435 10.97 2.72 6.12
C HIS A 435 11.75 3.96 6.55
N TYR A 436 11.46 5.12 5.95
CA TYR A 436 12.03 6.42 6.32
C TYR A 436 13.55 6.39 6.54
N SER A 437 14.32 6.03 5.52
CA SER A 437 15.79 5.89 5.55
C SER A 437 16.31 4.86 6.55
N ASN A 438 15.52 3.88 6.88
CA ASN A 438 15.89 2.74 7.69
C ASN A 438 15.45 1.44 7.01
N GLU A 439 16.18 0.38 7.29
CA GLU A 439 15.79 -0.98 6.94
C GLU A 439 15.51 -1.74 8.23
N ASN A 440 14.37 -2.39 8.33
CA ASN A 440 14.00 -3.14 9.53
C ASN A 440 14.04 -4.66 9.33
N TRP A 441 14.16 -5.12 8.06
CA TRP A 441 14.18 -6.54 7.68
C TRP A 441 12.95 -7.33 8.17
N CYS A 442 11.80 -6.70 8.27
CA CYS A 442 10.56 -7.37 8.60
C CYS A 442 10.20 -8.38 7.52
N MET A 443 9.58 -9.45 7.90
CA MET A 443 9.22 -10.60 7.07
C MET A 443 10.42 -11.41 6.56
N VAL A 444 10.23 -12.17 5.50
CA VAL A 444 11.21 -13.10 4.93
C VAL A 444 11.41 -12.81 3.44
N GLY A 445 12.47 -13.36 2.86
CA GLY A 445 12.77 -13.16 1.44
C GLY A 445 13.59 -11.89 1.16
N TYR A 446 13.94 -11.69 -0.11
CA TYR A 446 14.62 -10.49 -0.62
C TYR A 446 13.92 -10.00 -1.90
N HIS A 447 12.61 -9.79 -1.79
CA HIS A 447 11.67 -9.64 -2.91
C HIS A 447 11.82 -8.36 -3.76
N SER A 448 12.67 -7.42 -3.37
CA SER A 448 13.15 -6.38 -4.31
C SER A 448 13.67 -7.00 -5.60
N VAL A 449 14.31 -8.17 -5.47
CA VAL A 449 14.81 -8.95 -6.62
C VAL A 449 13.69 -9.30 -7.58
N THR A 450 12.56 -9.75 -7.05
CA THR A 450 11.38 -10.10 -7.84
C THR A 450 10.78 -8.89 -8.53
N VAL A 451 10.65 -7.75 -7.83
CA VAL A 451 10.15 -6.49 -8.43
C VAL A 451 11.05 -6.02 -9.57
N ILE A 452 12.37 -6.05 -9.37
CA ILE A 452 13.37 -5.67 -10.38
C ILE A 452 13.31 -6.63 -11.58
N ALA A 453 13.22 -7.95 -11.31
CA ALA A 453 13.14 -8.97 -12.35
C ALA A 453 11.88 -8.84 -13.21
N ASP A 454 10.73 -8.57 -12.58
CA ASP A 454 9.46 -8.39 -13.28
C ASP A 454 9.48 -7.13 -14.18
N ALA A 455 10.02 -6.02 -13.68
CA ALA A 455 10.18 -4.80 -14.47
C ALA A 455 11.15 -4.98 -15.66
N ILE A 456 12.25 -5.70 -15.47
CA ILE A 456 13.22 -6.04 -16.55
C ILE A 456 12.58 -6.99 -17.56
N ALA A 457 11.87 -8.03 -17.11
CA ALA A 457 11.22 -9.02 -17.99
C ALA A 457 10.18 -8.36 -18.89
N LYS A 458 9.40 -7.43 -18.35
CA LYS A 458 8.34 -6.68 -19.04
C LYS A 458 8.88 -5.48 -19.85
N GLY A 459 10.12 -5.07 -19.63
CA GLY A 459 10.74 -3.92 -20.31
C GLY A 459 10.16 -2.59 -19.83
N THR A 460 9.70 -2.51 -18.60
CA THR A 460 9.11 -1.31 -17.98
C THR A 460 10.12 -0.49 -17.18
N THR A 461 11.36 -0.93 -17.10
CA THR A 461 12.47 -0.21 -16.46
C THR A 461 13.62 0.08 -17.42
N ASN A 462 14.35 1.16 -17.16
CA ASN A 462 15.54 1.57 -17.91
C ASN A 462 16.83 1.51 -17.08
N VAL A 463 16.82 0.77 -15.97
CA VAL A 463 18.02 0.59 -15.14
C VAL A 463 19.10 -0.23 -15.88
N ASP A 464 20.36 0.02 -15.52
CA ASP A 464 21.45 -0.82 -16.02
C ASP A 464 21.29 -2.26 -15.46
N ILE A 465 21.15 -3.22 -16.36
CA ILE A 465 20.87 -4.61 -16.02
C ILE A 465 22.02 -5.27 -15.24
N ASN A 466 23.29 -4.88 -15.51
CA ASN A 466 24.44 -5.45 -14.82
C ASN A 466 24.52 -4.88 -13.38
N ARG A 467 24.22 -3.58 -13.20
CA ARG A 467 24.07 -2.98 -11.86
C ARG A 467 22.95 -3.67 -11.08
N ALA A 468 21.80 -3.87 -11.69
CA ALA A 468 20.66 -4.55 -11.06
C ALA A 468 21.02 -6.00 -10.68
N LEU A 469 21.64 -6.75 -11.60
CA LEU A 469 22.10 -8.11 -11.33
C LEU A 469 23.10 -8.16 -10.17
N LYS A 470 24.07 -7.23 -10.14
CA LYS A 470 25.06 -7.15 -9.06
C LYS A 470 24.42 -6.85 -7.71
N ALA A 471 23.45 -5.95 -7.66
CA ALA A 471 22.70 -5.65 -6.43
C ALA A 471 21.93 -6.89 -5.91
N CYS A 472 21.31 -7.64 -6.84
CA CYS A 472 20.62 -8.88 -6.51
C CYS A 472 21.58 -9.97 -5.99
N GLU A 473 22.76 -10.14 -6.64
CA GLU A 473 23.78 -11.08 -6.16
C GLU A 473 24.29 -10.71 -4.76
N ASN A 474 24.61 -9.42 -4.52
CA ASN A 474 25.05 -8.95 -3.20
C ASN A 474 24.01 -9.26 -2.12
N THR A 475 22.74 -9.01 -2.40
CA THR A 475 21.63 -9.25 -1.46
C THR A 475 21.48 -10.74 -1.15
N SER A 476 21.43 -11.59 -2.16
CA SER A 476 21.20 -13.05 -2.04
C SER A 476 22.37 -13.85 -1.50
N THR A 477 23.51 -13.21 -1.25
CA THR A 477 24.72 -13.83 -0.71
C THR A 477 25.20 -13.23 0.62
N LEU A 478 24.38 -12.39 1.24
CA LEU A 478 24.69 -11.73 2.51
C LEU A 478 24.63 -12.75 3.65
N SER A 479 25.76 -13.34 3.98
CA SER A 479 25.88 -14.54 4.83
C SER A 479 25.38 -14.40 6.27
N TYR A 480 25.21 -13.19 6.79
CA TYR A 480 24.67 -12.94 8.14
C TYR A 480 23.19 -12.55 8.12
N PHE A 481 22.57 -12.49 6.93
CA PHE A 481 21.13 -12.24 6.82
C PHE A 481 20.37 -13.57 6.89
N ASP A 482 19.59 -13.71 7.88
CA ASP A 482 18.41 -14.56 8.06
C ASP A 482 18.51 -16.02 7.49
N GLY A 483 19.62 -16.70 7.79
CA GLY A 483 19.88 -18.08 7.38
C GLY A 483 20.39 -18.24 5.94
N ILE A 484 20.74 -17.17 5.22
CA ILE A 484 21.27 -17.24 3.84
C ILE A 484 22.57 -18.05 3.78
N LYS A 485 23.43 -17.98 4.77
CA LYS A 485 24.67 -18.78 4.80
C LYS A 485 24.35 -20.26 4.72
N GLU A 486 23.50 -20.72 5.60
CA GLU A 486 23.10 -22.14 5.68
C GLU A 486 22.30 -22.55 4.43
N TYR A 487 21.45 -21.67 3.92
CA TYR A 487 20.74 -21.88 2.68
C TYR A 487 21.68 -22.10 1.48
N MET A 488 22.79 -21.34 1.40
CA MET A 488 23.82 -21.53 0.35
C MET A 488 24.61 -22.82 0.55
N GLU A 489 24.92 -23.19 1.81
CA GLU A 489 25.77 -24.34 2.11
C GLU A 489 24.99 -25.66 2.09
N LEU A 490 23.77 -25.69 2.64
CA LEU A 490 22.97 -26.91 2.83
C LEU A 490 21.84 -27.06 1.80
N GLY A 491 21.49 -25.97 1.09
CA GLY A 491 20.37 -25.94 0.16
C GLY A 491 19.00 -25.80 0.85
N TYR A 492 18.97 -25.39 2.12
CA TYR A 492 17.76 -25.04 2.87
C TYR A 492 18.17 -24.24 4.13
N VAL A 493 17.21 -23.54 4.72
CA VAL A 493 17.38 -22.88 6.00
C VAL A 493 17.04 -23.89 7.12
N PRO A 494 17.96 -24.19 8.07
CA PRO A 494 17.66 -25.08 9.20
C PRO A 494 16.81 -24.40 10.26
N GLU A 495 15.78 -25.07 10.78
CA GLU A 495 14.87 -24.54 11.78
C GLU A 495 15.54 -24.25 13.14
N ASP A 496 16.55 -25.03 13.52
CA ASP A 496 17.35 -24.85 14.73
C ASP A 496 18.40 -23.73 14.64
N ILE A 497 18.60 -23.14 13.47
CA ILE A 497 19.46 -21.98 13.21
C ILE A 497 18.63 -20.72 13.02
N SER A 498 17.58 -20.77 12.18
CA SER A 498 16.71 -19.64 11.88
C SER A 498 15.27 -20.13 11.74
N SER A 499 14.39 -19.60 12.58
CA SER A 499 12.95 -19.91 12.58
C SER A 499 12.27 -19.57 11.26
N SER A 500 11.04 -20.05 11.06
CA SER A 500 10.30 -19.89 9.81
C SER A 500 11.06 -20.44 8.60
N SER A 501 11.83 -21.48 8.82
CA SER A 501 12.83 -22.02 7.91
C SER A 501 12.25 -22.51 6.57
N VAL A 502 11.04 -23.06 6.60
CA VAL A 502 10.35 -23.51 5.39
C VAL A 502 9.96 -22.31 4.54
N SER A 503 9.28 -21.30 5.12
CA SER A 503 8.93 -20.06 4.41
C SER A 503 10.16 -19.44 3.76
N LYS A 504 11.26 -19.25 4.52
CA LYS A 504 12.52 -18.70 4.01
C LYS A 504 13.08 -19.52 2.84
N THR A 505 13.09 -20.84 2.96
CA THR A 505 13.61 -21.72 1.89
C THR A 505 12.78 -21.60 0.62
N LEU A 506 11.45 -21.51 0.73
CA LEU A 506 10.54 -21.36 -0.41
C LEU A 506 10.71 -20.00 -1.09
N GLU A 507 10.70 -18.92 -0.30
CA GLU A 507 10.81 -17.55 -0.81
C GLU A 507 12.19 -17.30 -1.44
N TYR A 508 13.27 -17.73 -0.78
CA TYR A 508 14.62 -17.62 -1.36
C TYR A 508 14.78 -18.40 -2.67
N ALA A 509 14.15 -19.57 -2.77
CA ALA A 509 14.18 -20.35 -4.01
C ALA A 509 13.47 -19.62 -5.16
N PHE A 510 12.38 -18.92 -4.88
CA PHE A 510 11.69 -18.11 -5.87
C PHE A 510 12.48 -16.85 -6.25
N ASP A 511 13.04 -16.14 -5.29
CA ASP A 511 13.90 -14.97 -5.53
C ASP A 511 15.14 -15.35 -6.36
N ASP A 512 15.76 -16.51 -6.09
CA ASP A 512 16.86 -17.06 -6.87
C ASP A 512 16.46 -17.35 -8.32
N TRP A 513 15.25 -17.87 -8.54
CA TRP A 513 14.72 -18.01 -9.90
C TRP A 513 14.61 -16.66 -10.61
N CYS A 514 14.18 -15.61 -9.90
CA CYS A 514 14.09 -14.26 -10.43
C CYS A 514 15.48 -13.72 -10.81
N ILE A 515 16.52 -13.94 -9.97
CA ILE A 515 17.92 -13.58 -10.30
C ILE A 515 18.37 -14.31 -11.58
N ALA A 516 18.04 -15.60 -11.70
CA ALA A 516 18.36 -16.35 -12.92
C ALA A 516 17.70 -15.72 -14.17
N GLN A 517 16.47 -15.21 -14.09
CA GLN A 517 15.83 -14.52 -15.23
C GLN A 517 16.57 -13.22 -15.58
N ILE A 518 17.00 -12.41 -14.58
CA ILE A 518 17.83 -11.21 -14.82
C ILE A 518 19.15 -11.61 -15.48
N ALA A 519 19.84 -12.63 -14.97
CA ALA A 519 21.12 -13.10 -15.49
C ALA A 519 20.99 -13.60 -16.94
N LYS A 520 19.92 -14.33 -17.25
CA LYS A 520 19.60 -14.77 -18.63
C LYS A 520 19.42 -13.56 -19.56
N LYS A 521 18.73 -12.53 -19.11
CA LYS A 521 18.50 -11.29 -19.88
C LYS A 521 19.80 -10.49 -20.06
N ALA A 522 20.71 -10.56 -19.08
CA ALA A 522 22.04 -9.96 -19.12
C ALA A 522 23.07 -10.79 -19.94
N ASN A 523 22.69 -11.95 -20.47
CA ASN A 523 23.58 -12.92 -21.13
C ASN A 523 24.74 -13.39 -20.23
N ASN A 524 24.49 -13.58 -18.93
CA ASN A 524 25.45 -14.08 -17.95
C ASN A 524 25.16 -15.53 -17.58
N ASP A 525 25.67 -16.47 -18.37
CA ASP A 525 25.41 -17.90 -18.20
C ASP A 525 25.95 -18.45 -16.86
N GLY A 526 27.04 -17.89 -16.33
CA GLY A 526 27.63 -18.32 -15.05
C GLY A 526 26.69 -18.07 -13.88
N VAL A 527 26.19 -16.84 -13.78
CA VAL A 527 25.21 -16.44 -12.75
C VAL A 527 23.87 -17.18 -12.97
N TYR A 528 23.40 -17.26 -14.23
CA TYR A 528 22.19 -18.02 -14.57
C TYR A 528 22.25 -19.46 -14.03
N ASN A 529 23.33 -20.19 -14.33
CA ASN A 529 23.46 -21.58 -13.91
C ASN A 529 23.51 -21.74 -12.38
N THR A 530 24.15 -20.82 -11.69
CA THR A 530 24.19 -20.82 -10.23
C THR A 530 22.79 -20.67 -9.64
N TYR A 531 22.07 -19.65 -10.05
CA TYR A 531 20.78 -19.29 -9.45
C TYR A 531 19.63 -20.21 -9.91
N ILE A 532 19.63 -20.69 -11.15
CA ILE A 532 18.62 -21.69 -11.59
C ILE A 532 18.79 -23.03 -10.87
N ASN A 533 19.97 -23.36 -10.35
CA ASN A 533 20.15 -24.52 -9.50
C ASN A 533 19.67 -24.23 -8.07
N ARG A 534 19.99 -23.07 -7.49
CA ARG A 534 19.53 -22.67 -6.15
C ARG A 534 18.01 -22.57 -6.11
N SER A 535 17.35 -22.13 -7.17
CA SER A 535 15.88 -22.04 -7.23
C SER A 535 15.15 -23.38 -7.04
N LYS A 536 15.87 -24.50 -7.05
CA LYS A 536 15.34 -25.85 -6.80
C LYS A 536 15.45 -26.28 -5.35
N ASN A 537 16.00 -25.46 -4.49
CA ASN A 537 16.27 -25.77 -3.08
C ASN A 537 14.99 -26.03 -2.26
N TYR A 538 13.82 -25.54 -2.69
CA TYR A 538 12.53 -25.88 -2.10
C TYR A 538 12.31 -27.41 -2.00
N LYS A 539 12.92 -28.22 -2.88
CA LYS A 539 12.82 -29.70 -2.88
C LYS A 539 13.40 -30.33 -1.62
N ASN A 540 14.34 -29.65 -0.98
CA ASN A 540 15.05 -30.16 0.21
C ASN A 540 14.19 -30.12 1.48
N VAL A 541 13.11 -29.31 1.48
CA VAL A 541 12.15 -29.22 2.60
C VAL A 541 10.83 -29.93 2.35
N TYR A 542 10.68 -30.64 1.20
CA TYR A 542 9.53 -31.48 0.92
C TYR A 542 9.72 -32.89 1.48
N ASP A 543 8.94 -33.26 2.49
CA ASP A 543 8.94 -34.59 3.09
C ASP A 543 7.95 -35.50 2.32
N LYS A 544 8.50 -36.38 1.48
CA LYS A 544 7.70 -37.37 0.69
C LYS A 544 6.93 -38.34 1.55
N GLY A 545 7.37 -38.55 2.80
CA GLY A 545 6.74 -39.51 3.71
C GLY A 545 5.38 -39.03 4.20
N ILE A 546 5.21 -37.70 4.36
CA ILE A 546 3.98 -37.10 4.85
C ILE A 546 3.27 -36.25 3.80
N GLY A 547 3.95 -35.92 2.69
CA GLY A 547 3.38 -35.15 1.58
C GLY A 547 3.28 -33.65 1.79
N TYR A 548 4.05 -33.07 2.71
CA TYR A 548 4.08 -31.66 3.05
C TYR A 548 5.49 -31.07 3.03
N MET A 549 5.60 -29.77 2.86
CA MET A 549 6.80 -29.03 3.24
C MET A 549 6.95 -29.08 4.75
N ARG A 550 8.17 -29.41 5.25
CA ARG A 550 8.43 -29.66 6.67
C ARG A 550 9.75 -29.07 7.10
N PRO A 551 9.86 -28.51 8.31
CA PRO A 551 11.11 -27.99 8.86
C PRO A 551 12.18 -29.08 9.00
N LYS A 552 13.42 -28.71 8.67
CA LYS A 552 14.59 -29.56 8.70
C LYS A 552 15.67 -28.92 9.58
N LEU A 553 16.39 -29.73 10.36
CA LEU A 553 17.45 -29.29 11.24
C LEU A 553 18.79 -29.25 10.51
N ALA A 554 19.78 -28.56 11.07
CA ALA A 554 21.13 -28.43 10.48
C ALA A 554 21.85 -29.78 10.29
N ASN A 555 21.51 -30.81 11.09
CA ASN A 555 22.02 -32.15 10.93
C ASN A 555 21.36 -32.96 9.81
N GLY A 556 20.38 -32.38 9.12
CA GLY A 556 19.63 -33.01 8.01
C GLY A 556 18.40 -33.82 8.43
N GLU A 557 18.11 -33.91 9.73
CA GLU A 557 16.93 -34.61 10.23
C GLU A 557 15.68 -33.71 10.14
N TRP A 558 14.51 -34.33 9.97
CA TRP A 558 13.24 -33.64 10.04
C TRP A 558 12.90 -33.28 11.49
N ARG A 559 12.31 -32.08 11.71
CA ARG A 559 11.70 -31.74 13.00
C ARG A 559 10.63 -32.76 13.36
N THR A 560 10.66 -33.34 14.56
CA THR A 560 9.80 -34.45 14.97
C THR A 560 8.43 -34.03 15.46
N ASP A 561 8.32 -32.87 16.13
CA ASP A 561 7.10 -32.29 16.69
C ASP A 561 6.37 -31.39 15.69
N PHE A 562 6.23 -31.84 14.45
CA PHE A 562 5.61 -31.10 13.35
C PHE A 562 4.14 -31.40 13.22
N ASP A 563 3.28 -30.36 13.30
CA ASP A 563 1.87 -30.38 12.96
C ASP A 563 1.64 -29.52 11.70
N PRO A 564 1.22 -30.11 10.56
CA PRO A 564 1.06 -29.36 9.31
C PRO A 564 -0.06 -28.33 9.29
N ILE A 565 -0.95 -28.33 10.28
CA ILE A 565 -2.10 -27.41 10.37
C ILE A 565 -1.82 -26.25 11.33
N ASP A 566 -0.94 -26.43 12.31
CA ASP A 566 -0.65 -25.43 13.31
C ASP A 566 0.09 -24.24 12.71
N THR A 567 -0.39 -23.00 13.00
CA THR A 567 0.24 -21.75 12.55
C THR A 567 1.30 -21.21 13.50
N HIS A 568 1.55 -21.89 14.64
CA HIS A 568 2.46 -21.42 15.67
C HIS A 568 3.84 -22.09 15.58
N GLY A 569 4.79 -21.41 14.91
CA GLY A 569 6.18 -21.82 14.91
C GLY A 569 6.48 -23.19 14.32
N GLN A 570 5.75 -23.59 13.29
CA GLN A 570 5.93 -24.88 12.59
C GLN A 570 6.81 -24.76 11.32
N GLY A 571 7.76 -23.81 11.32
CA GLY A 571 8.65 -23.55 10.19
C GLY A 571 8.07 -22.58 9.16
N PHE A 572 6.91 -22.03 9.44
CA PHE A 572 6.25 -21.03 8.60
C PHE A 572 6.09 -19.72 9.36
N ILE A 573 6.21 -18.60 8.65
CA ILE A 573 5.80 -17.30 9.15
C ILE A 573 4.35 -17.09 8.73
N GLU A 574 3.50 -16.63 9.66
CA GLU A 574 2.11 -16.31 9.40
C GLU A 574 1.37 -17.35 8.56
N GLY A 575 1.55 -18.62 8.91
CA GLY A 575 0.96 -19.70 8.14
C GLY A 575 1.34 -21.10 8.62
N ASN A 576 0.94 -22.07 7.82
CA ASN A 576 1.18 -23.48 8.06
C ASN A 576 1.49 -24.24 6.74
N ALA A 577 1.71 -25.56 6.81
CA ALA A 577 2.06 -26.33 5.62
C ALA A 577 0.95 -26.39 4.55
N LEU A 578 -0.32 -26.08 4.90
CA LEU A 578 -1.43 -26.10 3.97
C LEU A 578 -1.55 -24.76 3.24
N ASN A 579 -1.56 -23.64 3.97
CA ASN A 579 -1.79 -22.32 3.38
C ASN A 579 -0.53 -21.63 2.85
N TYR A 580 0.66 -22.16 3.15
CA TYR A 580 1.94 -21.63 2.68
C TYR A 580 2.76 -22.66 1.87
N GLY A 581 2.65 -23.94 2.17
CA GLY A 581 3.53 -25.00 1.63
C GLY A 581 3.46 -25.21 0.11
N LEU A 582 2.49 -24.58 -0.58
CA LEU A 582 2.39 -24.63 -2.05
C LEU A 582 3.07 -23.45 -2.75
N TYR A 583 3.85 -22.64 -2.00
CA TYR A 583 4.54 -21.49 -2.57
C TYR A 583 5.78 -21.90 -3.38
N VAL A 584 5.57 -22.41 -4.59
CA VAL A 584 6.60 -22.79 -5.59
C VAL A 584 6.18 -22.28 -6.98
N PRO A 585 5.97 -20.96 -7.14
CA PRO A 585 5.43 -20.43 -8.39
C PRO A 585 6.36 -20.61 -9.60
N GLN A 586 7.66 -20.80 -9.38
CA GLN A 586 8.65 -20.98 -10.44
C GLN A 586 8.66 -22.39 -11.06
N GLU A 587 8.18 -23.42 -10.37
CA GLU A 587 8.21 -24.82 -10.83
C GLU A 587 6.91 -25.58 -10.47
N ILE A 588 5.72 -25.02 -10.79
CA ILE A 588 4.41 -25.58 -10.41
C ILE A 588 4.25 -27.01 -10.95
N ASP A 589 4.61 -27.27 -12.20
CA ASP A 589 4.50 -28.63 -12.79
C ASP A 589 5.37 -29.65 -12.02
N THR A 590 6.59 -29.26 -11.63
CA THR A 590 7.47 -30.12 -10.82
C THR A 590 6.88 -30.38 -9.43
N MET A 591 6.27 -29.39 -8.80
CA MET A 591 5.60 -29.56 -7.51
C MET A 591 4.42 -30.55 -7.66
N ILE A 592 3.61 -30.42 -8.70
CA ILE A 592 2.50 -31.34 -9.00
C ILE A 592 3.03 -32.78 -9.16
N GLU A 593 4.12 -32.96 -9.87
CA GLU A 593 4.76 -34.31 -10.02
C GLU A 593 5.24 -34.84 -8.67
N MET A 594 5.89 -34.03 -7.84
CA MET A 594 6.36 -34.40 -6.50
C MET A 594 5.21 -34.86 -5.60
N MET A 595 4.04 -34.23 -5.71
CA MET A 595 2.82 -34.55 -4.95
C MET A 595 2.01 -35.68 -5.54
N GLY A 596 2.49 -36.33 -6.62
CA GLY A 596 1.91 -37.54 -7.20
C GLY A 596 0.92 -37.32 -8.33
N GLY A 597 1.04 -36.15 -9.00
CA GLY A 597 0.33 -35.83 -10.24
C GLY A 597 -0.92 -34.98 -10.06
N LYS A 598 -1.50 -34.56 -11.18
CA LYS A 598 -2.55 -33.54 -11.27
C LYS A 598 -3.79 -33.84 -10.42
N ASP A 599 -4.23 -35.08 -10.37
CA ASP A 599 -5.45 -35.48 -9.64
C ASP A 599 -5.24 -35.41 -8.12
N LYS A 600 -4.07 -35.87 -7.63
CA LYS A 600 -3.73 -35.78 -6.20
C LYS A 600 -3.52 -34.31 -5.78
N PHE A 601 -2.89 -33.54 -6.63
CA PHE A 601 -2.69 -32.12 -6.37
C PHE A 601 -4.03 -31.34 -6.31
N SER A 602 -4.95 -31.62 -7.27
CA SER A 602 -6.31 -31.07 -7.22
C SER A 602 -7.07 -31.49 -5.96
N ALA A 603 -6.95 -32.75 -5.54
CA ALA A 603 -7.56 -33.22 -4.29
C ALA A 603 -6.96 -32.56 -3.04
N HIS A 604 -5.65 -32.27 -3.06
CA HIS A 604 -4.98 -31.52 -1.99
C HIS A 604 -5.46 -30.07 -1.89
N LEU A 605 -5.62 -29.40 -3.04
CA LEU A 605 -6.23 -28.07 -3.06
C LEU A 605 -7.68 -28.10 -2.52
N ASP A 606 -8.49 -29.09 -2.94
CA ASP A 606 -9.84 -29.27 -2.40
C ASP A 606 -9.84 -29.50 -0.88
N TYR A 607 -8.87 -30.26 -0.37
CA TYR A 607 -8.70 -30.47 1.06
C TYR A 607 -8.44 -29.15 1.80
N ILE A 608 -7.57 -28.28 1.26
CA ILE A 608 -7.26 -26.97 1.84
C ILE A 608 -8.53 -26.10 1.91
N PHE A 609 -9.31 -26.03 0.84
CA PHE A 609 -10.52 -25.17 0.80
C PHE A 609 -11.71 -25.73 1.60
N ASN A 610 -11.75 -27.03 1.88
CA ASN A 610 -12.93 -27.66 2.49
C ASN A 610 -12.69 -28.13 3.94
N THR A 611 -11.46 -28.10 4.44
CA THR A 611 -11.15 -28.56 5.81
C THR A 611 -11.05 -27.34 6.73
N GLU A 612 -12.01 -27.20 7.64
CA GLU A 612 -12.00 -26.10 8.61
C GLU A 612 -10.81 -26.22 9.56
N ILE A 613 -10.15 -25.08 9.78
CA ILE A 613 -9.10 -24.93 10.79
C ILE A 613 -9.73 -24.66 12.16
N GLU A 614 -9.29 -25.35 13.19
CA GLU A 614 -9.76 -25.16 14.57
C GLU A 614 -9.17 -23.84 15.14
N ASP A 615 -9.93 -23.17 16.02
CA ASP A 615 -9.52 -21.89 16.64
C ASP A 615 -8.18 -21.99 17.37
N LYS A 616 -7.88 -23.11 18.02
CA LYS A 616 -6.63 -23.33 18.72
C LYS A 616 -5.37 -23.15 17.87
N TYR A 617 -5.50 -23.31 16.53
CA TYR A 617 -4.39 -23.18 15.57
C TYR A 617 -4.19 -21.76 15.07
N ILE A 618 -5.15 -20.85 15.31
CA ILE A 618 -5.10 -19.46 14.87
C ILE A 618 -5.27 -18.45 16.01
N GLU A 619 -5.68 -18.92 17.20
CA GLU A 619 -5.74 -18.03 18.37
C GLU A 619 -4.36 -17.42 18.65
N LYS A 620 -4.30 -16.12 18.94
CA LYS A 620 -3.07 -15.34 19.14
C LYS A 620 -2.26 -15.06 17.85
N ASN A 621 -2.80 -15.34 16.70
CA ASN A 621 -2.25 -14.88 15.44
C ASN A 621 -2.98 -13.58 15.05
N GLU A 622 -2.27 -12.46 14.96
CA GLU A 622 -2.87 -11.17 14.64
C GLU A 622 -3.17 -11.02 13.14
N ASP A 623 -2.43 -11.74 12.30
CA ASP A 623 -2.47 -11.63 10.83
C ASP A 623 -3.42 -12.65 10.19
N ILE A 624 -3.79 -13.72 10.91
CA ILE A 624 -4.72 -14.76 10.44
C ILE A 624 -5.99 -14.72 11.28
N THR A 625 -7.03 -14.08 10.77
CA THR A 625 -8.33 -13.95 11.43
C THR A 625 -9.41 -14.79 10.73
N ARG A 626 -10.50 -15.10 11.44
CA ARG A 626 -11.60 -15.88 10.88
C ARG A 626 -12.23 -15.27 9.64
N ASP A 627 -12.26 -13.96 9.54
CA ASP A 627 -12.85 -13.25 8.40
C ASP A 627 -12.06 -13.48 7.10
N GLY A 628 -10.76 -13.82 7.22
CA GLY A 628 -9.86 -14.07 6.09
C GLY A 628 -9.71 -15.53 5.67
N ILE A 629 -10.48 -16.48 6.25
CA ILE A 629 -10.25 -17.92 6.10
C ILE A 629 -11.41 -18.62 5.36
N ILE A 630 -11.09 -19.51 4.42
CA ILE A 630 -12.00 -20.50 3.81
C ILE A 630 -11.37 -21.88 3.96
N GLY A 631 -11.86 -22.70 4.90
CA GLY A 631 -11.21 -23.96 5.24
C GLY A 631 -9.85 -23.74 5.92
N ASN A 632 -8.76 -24.10 5.24
CA ASN A 632 -7.39 -23.72 5.59
C ASN A 632 -6.76 -22.72 4.60
N TYR A 633 -7.49 -22.32 3.57
CA TYR A 633 -7.06 -21.25 2.70
C TYR A 633 -7.21 -19.91 3.42
N VAL A 634 -6.18 -19.08 3.38
CA VAL A 634 -6.16 -17.75 4.00
C VAL A 634 -6.06 -16.70 2.89
N GLN A 635 -7.17 -15.95 2.66
CA GLN A 635 -7.17 -14.79 1.77
C GLN A 635 -6.65 -13.55 2.49
N GLY A 636 -6.90 -13.46 3.80
CA GLY A 636 -6.48 -12.34 4.64
C GLY A 636 -4.97 -12.27 4.88
N ASN A 637 -4.17 -13.18 4.24
CA ASN A 637 -2.71 -13.12 4.30
C ASN A 637 -2.10 -13.62 2.96
N GLU A 638 -1.00 -13.02 2.52
CA GLU A 638 -0.48 -13.02 1.16
C GLU A 638 0.07 -14.34 0.64
N PRO A 639 0.68 -15.23 1.44
CA PRO A 639 1.27 -16.48 0.94
C PRO A 639 0.28 -17.37 0.18
N GLY A 640 -1.02 -17.24 0.49
CA GLY A 640 -2.10 -17.99 -0.14
C GLY A 640 -2.62 -17.45 -1.47
N HIS A 641 -2.34 -16.18 -1.80
CA HIS A 641 -3.00 -15.44 -2.89
C HIS A 641 -2.92 -16.08 -4.28
N HIS A 642 -1.89 -16.86 -4.57
CA HIS A 642 -1.73 -17.58 -5.83
C HIS A 642 -2.48 -18.93 -5.87
N MET A 643 -2.83 -19.51 -4.71
CA MET A 643 -3.33 -20.87 -4.60
C MET A 643 -4.65 -21.13 -5.34
N PRO A 644 -5.65 -20.23 -5.34
CA PRO A 644 -6.89 -20.44 -6.09
C PRO A 644 -6.65 -20.62 -7.59
N TYR A 645 -5.56 -20.07 -8.11
CA TYR A 645 -5.18 -20.16 -9.52
C TYR A 645 -4.46 -21.48 -9.88
N LEU A 646 -3.93 -22.23 -8.90
CA LEU A 646 -3.15 -23.45 -9.15
C LEU A 646 -3.96 -24.58 -9.79
N TYR A 647 -5.28 -24.57 -9.69
CA TYR A 647 -6.13 -25.52 -10.42
C TYR A 647 -5.96 -25.42 -11.95
N ASN A 648 -5.50 -24.30 -12.50
CA ASN A 648 -5.23 -24.15 -13.94
C ASN A 648 -4.16 -25.13 -14.44
N TRP A 649 -3.27 -25.60 -13.58
CA TRP A 649 -2.25 -26.62 -13.90
C TRP A 649 -2.73 -28.06 -13.69
N THR A 650 -3.98 -28.25 -13.22
CA THR A 650 -4.59 -29.56 -12.98
C THR A 650 -5.51 -29.98 -14.13
N ASN A 651 -6.25 -31.12 -13.95
CA ASN A 651 -7.32 -31.51 -14.85
C ASN A 651 -8.65 -30.80 -14.57
N HIS A 652 -8.68 -29.84 -13.61
CA HIS A 652 -9.90 -29.19 -13.15
C HIS A 652 -9.76 -27.65 -13.15
N PRO A 653 -9.35 -26.98 -14.25
CA PRO A 653 -9.12 -25.53 -14.29
C PRO A 653 -10.37 -24.72 -13.97
N TRP A 654 -11.57 -25.28 -14.17
CA TRP A 654 -12.83 -24.64 -13.82
C TRP A 654 -12.98 -24.37 -12.30
N LYS A 655 -12.27 -25.12 -11.44
CA LYS A 655 -12.26 -24.85 -9.99
C LYS A 655 -11.56 -23.55 -9.64
N THR A 656 -10.55 -23.11 -10.39
CA THR A 656 -10.00 -21.75 -10.27
C THR A 656 -11.13 -20.73 -10.35
N GLN A 657 -12.00 -20.86 -11.33
CA GLN A 657 -13.06 -19.90 -11.62
C GLN A 657 -14.09 -19.85 -10.48
N GLU A 658 -14.47 -21.00 -9.92
CA GLU A 658 -15.35 -21.09 -8.75
C GLU A 658 -14.71 -20.43 -7.53
N ARG A 659 -13.47 -20.79 -7.22
CA ARG A 659 -12.78 -20.29 -6.03
C ARG A 659 -12.56 -18.79 -6.09
N ILE A 660 -12.12 -18.25 -7.23
CA ILE A 660 -11.92 -16.81 -7.42
C ILE A 660 -13.23 -16.02 -7.23
N ARG A 661 -14.33 -16.48 -7.84
CA ARG A 661 -15.64 -15.81 -7.68
C ARG A 661 -16.14 -15.92 -6.25
N MET A 662 -16.00 -17.07 -5.61
CA MET A 662 -16.35 -17.26 -4.21
C MET A 662 -15.58 -16.31 -3.31
N ILE A 663 -14.26 -16.19 -3.46
CA ILE A 663 -13.42 -15.29 -2.65
C ILE A 663 -13.85 -13.84 -2.86
N MET A 664 -14.01 -13.38 -4.11
CA MET A 664 -14.43 -12.01 -4.41
C MET A 664 -15.83 -11.68 -3.85
N ASP A 665 -16.75 -12.64 -3.88
CA ASP A 665 -18.14 -12.45 -3.43
C ASP A 665 -18.28 -12.50 -1.90
N THR A 666 -17.38 -13.20 -1.17
CA THR A 666 -17.53 -13.44 0.27
C THR A 666 -16.54 -12.68 1.14
N MET A 667 -15.40 -12.28 0.60
CA MET A 667 -14.30 -11.68 1.37
C MET A 667 -14.03 -10.21 1.03
N TYR A 668 -14.76 -9.66 0.06
CA TYR A 668 -14.69 -8.25 -0.30
C TYR A 668 -16.09 -7.65 -0.38
N SER A 669 -16.25 -6.46 0.15
CA SER A 669 -17.52 -5.72 0.10
C SER A 669 -17.28 -4.21 0.01
N ASN A 670 -18.36 -3.43 -0.13
CA ASN A 670 -18.31 -1.97 -0.07
C ASN A 670 -18.64 -1.40 1.33
N GLY A 671 -18.71 -2.25 2.36
CA GLY A 671 -18.84 -1.85 3.75
C GLY A 671 -17.51 -1.49 4.42
N GLU A 672 -17.57 -0.95 5.61
CA GLU A 672 -16.40 -0.54 6.39
C GLU A 672 -15.53 -1.76 6.77
N ASP A 673 -16.13 -2.94 6.88
CA ASP A 673 -15.50 -4.25 7.08
C ASP A 673 -15.18 -4.99 5.77
N GLY A 674 -15.13 -4.26 4.65
CA GLY A 674 -15.05 -4.83 3.30
C GLY A 674 -13.70 -5.41 2.90
N LEU A 675 -12.75 -5.54 3.83
CA LEU A 675 -11.49 -6.28 3.69
C LEU A 675 -11.40 -7.36 4.76
N CYS A 676 -11.01 -8.56 4.36
CA CYS A 676 -11.00 -9.73 5.25
C CYS A 676 -9.70 -9.92 6.04
N GLY A 677 -8.77 -8.99 5.95
CA GLY A 677 -7.47 -8.97 6.61
C GLY A 677 -6.72 -7.71 6.25
N ASN A 678 -5.45 -7.65 6.61
CA ASN A 678 -4.58 -6.52 6.30
C ASN A 678 -4.55 -6.27 4.78
N ASP A 679 -4.75 -5.03 4.35
CA ASP A 679 -4.64 -4.68 2.91
C ASP A 679 -3.19 -4.75 2.39
N ASP A 680 -2.23 -4.71 3.31
CA ASP A 680 -0.78 -4.81 3.13
C ASP A 680 -0.26 -3.96 1.97
N ALA A 681 -0.30 -2.65 2.23
CA ALA A 681 0.16 -1.64 1.27
C ALA A 681 -0.56 -1.70 -0.09
N GLY A 682 -1.79 -2.17 -0.13
CA GLY A 682 -2.58 -2.32 -1.35
C GLY A 682 -2.41 -3.67 -2.06
N GLN A 683 -1.74 -4.65 -1.46
CA GLN A 683 -1.54 -5.96 -2.08
C GLN A 683 -2.85 -6.76 -2.17
N MET A 684 -3.64 -6.82 -1.09
CA MET A 684 -4.95 -7.48 -1.11
C MET A 684 -5.90 -6.80 -2.10
N SER A 685 -5.87 -5.48 -2.15
CA SER A 685 -6.60 -4.66 -3.14
C SER A 685 -6.14 -4.92 -4.58
N ALA A 686 -4.83 -5.06 -4.82
CA ALA A 686 -4.29 -5.38 -6.16
C ALA A 686 -4.71 -6.79 -6.60
N TRP A 687 -4.80 -7.76 -5.67
CA TRP A 687 -5.36 -9.08 -5.94
C TRP A 687 -6.81 -8.99 -6.44
N TYR A 688 -7.64 -8.18 -5.75
CA TYR A 688 -9.03 -7.97 -6.14
C TYR A 688 -9.16 -7.29 -7.51
N VAL A 689 -8.33 -6.28 -7.79
CA VAL A 689 -8.29 -5.59 -9.09
C VAL A 689 -7.97 -6.58 -10.20
N PHE A 690 -6.90 -7.36 -10.09
CA PHE A 690 -6.53 -8.37 -11.09
C PHE A 690 -7.60 -9.44 -11.26
N SER A 691 -8.08 -10.00 -10.16
CA SER A 691 -9.10 -11.06 -10.18
C SER A 691 -10.40 -10.59 -10.80
N SER A 692 -10.82 -9.34 -10.52
CA SER A 692 -12.00 -8.72 -11.15
C SER A 692 -11.84 -8.53 -12.67
N LEU A 693 -10.61 -8.25 -13.14
CA LEU A 693 -10.28 -8.17 -14.57
C LEU A 693 -10.16 -9.54 -15.24
N GLY A 694 -10.07 -10.63 -14.47
CA GLY A 694 -10.09 -12.02 -14.94
C GLY A 694 -8.72 -12.67 -15.15
N PHE A 695 -7.63 -12.12 -14.59
CA PHE A 695 -6.29 -12.73 -14.67
C PHE A 695 -5.43 -12.33 -13.46
N TYR A 696 -4.35 -13.09 -13.17
CA TYR A 696 -3.50 -12.87 -12.00
C TYR A 696 -2.04 -13.27 -12.28
N PRO A 697 -1.03 -12.52 -11.76
CA PRO A 697 0.39 -12.84 -11.92
C PRO A 697 0.84 -13.92 -10.90
N VAL A 698 0.52 -15.19 -11.13
CA VAL A 698 0.94 -16.29 -10.24
C VAL A 698 2.46 -16.36 -10.09
N THR A 699 3.18 -16.06 -11.17
CA THR A 699 4.65 -16.07 -11.21
C THR A 699 5.15 -14.72 -11.70
N PRO A 700 5.29 -13.70 -10.82
CA PRO A 700 5.96 -12.45 -11.18
C PRO A 700 7.34 -12.72 -11.84
N ALA A 701 7.82 -11.80 -12.64
CA ALA A 701 8.99 -11.96 -13.53
C ALA A 701 8.83 -12.98 -14.69
N SER A 702 7.69 -13.67 -14.79
CA SER A 702 7.32 -14.39 -16.00
C SER A 702 6.57 -13.50 -16.99
N ASN A 703 6.42 -13.97 -18.21
CA ASN A 703 5.60 -13.28 -19.24
C ASN A 703 4.13 -13.73 -19.20
N GLN A 704 3.65 -14.33 -18.10
CA GLN A 704 2.33 -14.95 -18.04
C GLN A 704 1.50 -14.49 -16.86
N TYR A 705 0.18 -14.40 -17.11
CA TYR A 705 -0.85 -14.25 -16.10
C TYR A 705 -1.81 -15.43 -16.21
N ALA A 706 -2.16 -16.05 -15.09
CA ALA A 706 -3.15 -17.10 -15.04
C ALA A 706 -4.56 -16.52 -15.25
N ILE A 707 -5.38 -17.17 -16.07
CA ILE A 707 -6.78 -16.78 -16.28
C ILE A 707 -7.63 -17.24 -15.09
N GLY A 708 -8.44 -16.30 -14.56
CA GLY A 708 -9.44 -16.56 -13.52
C GLY A 708 -10.87 -16.45 -14.06
N SER A 709 -11.75 -15.85 -13.26
CA SER A 709 -13.14 -15.58 -13.63
C SER A 709 -13.46 -14.10 -13.41
N PRO A 710 -13.60 -13.28 -14.47
CA PRO A 710 -13.82 -11.85 -14.33
C PRO A 710 -15.16 -11.53 -13.65
N MET A 711 -15.19 -10.43 -12.88
CA MET A 711 -16.41 -9.92 -12.26
C MET A 711 -16.97 -8.69 -13.00
N ILE A 712 -16.20 -8.10 -13.89
CA ILE A 712 -16.59 -6.92 -14.66
C ILE A 712 -17.34 -7.27 -15.94
N ASN A 713 -18.22 -6.38 -16.43
CA ASN A 713 -18.85 -6.50 -17.75
C ASN A 713 -17.89 -6.04 -18.86
N ASN A 714 -17.29 -4.88 -18.67
CA ASN A 714 -16.29 -4.30 -19.56
C ASN A 714 -15.21 -3.59 -18.74
N ALA A 715 -13.98 -3.56 -19.26
CA ALA A 715 -12.93 -2.68 -18.78
C ALA A 715 -12.12 -2.09 -19.93
N THR A 716 -11.63 -0.88 -19.71
CA THR A 716 -10.60 -0.25 -20.53
C THR A 716 -9.42 0.11 -19.64
N ILE A 717 -8.25 -0.48 -19.91
CA ILE A 717 -6.99 -0.11 -19.25
C ILE A 717 -6.26 0.85 -20.18
N ASN A 718 -6.03 2.07 -19.70
CA ASN A 718 -5.33 3.14 -20.40
C ASN A 718 -3.82 3.04 -20.09
N LEU A 719 -3.03 2.64 -21.08
CA LEU A 719 -1.58 2.48 -20.94
C LEU A 719 -0.87 3.83 -21.10
N GLU A 720 0.27 4.01 -20.41
CA GLU A 720 1.07 5.24 -20.51
C GLU A 720 1.64 5.50 -21.92
N ASN A 721 1.72 4.46 -22.76
CA ASN A 721 2.10 4.61 -24.18
C ASN A 721 0.97 5.13 -25.10
N GLY A 722 -0.17 5.53 -24.53
CA GLY A 722 -1.34 6.07 -25.23
C GLY A 722 -2.24 5.02 -25.88
N LYS A 723 -1.95 3.73 -25.71
CA LYS A 723 -2.78 2.62 -26.20
C LYS A 723 -3.72 2.11 -25.09
N THR A 724 -4.66 1.26 -25.46
CA THR A 724 -5.64 0.70 -24.52
C THR A 724 -5.71 -0.81 -24.61
N ILE A 725 -5.97 -1.46 -23.46
CA ILE A 725 -6.41 -2.84 -23.39
C ILE A 725 -7.90 -2.82 -23.13
N SER A 726 -8.70 -3.42 -24.02
CA SER A 726 -10.14 -3.56 -23.85
C SER A 726 -10.47 -4.98 -23.39
N ILE A 727 -11.16 -5.09 -22.25
CA ILE A 727 -11.65 -6.36 -21.71
C ILE A 727 -13.16 -6.37 -21.82
N LYS A 728 -13.72 -7.45 -22.37
CA LYS A 728 -15.16 -7.64 -22.49
C LYS A 728 -15.56 -9.01 -21.97
N THR A 729 -16.56 -9.03 -21.09
CA THR A 729 -17.14 -10.27 -20.56
C THR A 729 -18.54 -10.49 -21.15
N VAL A 730 -18.67 -11.47 -22.01
CA VAL A 730 -19.93 -11.84 -22.66
C VAL A 730 -20.69 -12.80 -21.77
N ASN A 731 -21.98 -12.57 -21.55
CA ASN A 731 -22.85 -13.33 -20.65
C ASN A 731 -22.42 -13.25 -19.17
N GLN A 732 -21.86 -12.13 -18.74
CA GLN A 732 -21.55 -11.91 -17.33
C GLN A 732 -22.82 -11.93 -16.49
N SER A 733 -22.82 -12.72 -15.42
CA SER A 733 -23.85 -12.73 -14.37
C SER A 733 -23.33 -13.40 -13.10
N LYS A 734 -24.10 -13.33 -12.02
CA LYS A 734 -23.77 -14.01 -10.76
C LYS A 734 -23.69 -15.53 -10.91
N GLU A 735 -24.52 -16.13 -11.76
CA GLU A 735 -24.57 -17.57 -12.02
C GLU A 735 -23.52 -18.06 -13.02
N ASN A 736 -23.11 -17.19 -13.95
CA ASN A 736 -22.16 -17.52 -15.00
C ASN A 736 -20.72 -17.32 -14.52
N VAL A 737 -20.24 -18.22 -13.67
CA VAL A 737 -18.91 -18.12 -13.05
C VAL A 737 -17.82 -18.79 -13.89
N TYR A 738 -18.19 -19.68 -14.83
CA TYR A 738 -17.22 -20.44 -15.62
C TYR A 738 -16.89 -19.73 -16.94
N VAL A 739 -15.65 -19.89 -17.37
CA VAL A 739 -15.14 -19.39 -18.65
C VAL A 739 -15.24 -20.50 -19.69
N GLU A 740 -16.16 -20.34 -20.64
CA GLU A 740 -16.32 -21.25 -21.79
C GLU A 740 -15.10 -21.17 -22.72
N LYS A 741 -14.68 -19.93 -23.04
CA LYS A 741 -13.50 -19.63 -23.87
C LYS A 741 -13.01 -18.21 -23.64
N VAL A 742 -11.74 -17.99 -23.95
CA VAL A 742 -11.11 -16.66 -23.97
C VAL A 742 -10.59 -16.38 -25.39
N LYS A 743 -10.77 -15.15 -25.85
CA LYS A 743 -10.12 -14.65 -27.06
C LYS A 743 -9.17 -13.52 -26.70
N ILE A 744 -7.96 -13.57 -27.20
CA ILE A 744 -6.98 -12.52 -27.13
C ILE A 744 -6.71 -12.02 -28.54
N ASN A 745 -6.94 -10.74 -28.80
CA ASN A 745 -6.78 -10.10 -30.11
C ASN A 745 -7.56 -10.84 -31.23
N GLY A 746 -8.71 -11.45 -30.88
CA GLY A 746 -9.58 -12.17 -31.80
C GLY A 746 -9.29 -13.69 -31.89
N GLU A 747 -8.15 -14.15 -31.41
CA GLU A 747 -7.77 -15.56 -31.43
C GLU A 747 -8.16 -16.30 -30.15
N ILE A 748 -8.66 -17.52 -30.25
CA ILE A 748 -9.01 -18.35 -29.08
C ILE A 748 -7.72 -18.91 -28.48
N ILE A 749 -7.54 -18.71 -27.16
CA ILE A 749 -6.47 -19.38 -26.42
C ILE A 749 -6.98 -20.71 -25.86
N ASN A 750 -6.13 -21.74 -25.86
CA ASN A 750 -6.45 -23.06 -25.38
C ASN A 750 -5.83 -23.37 -24.00
N ASP A 751 -4.84 -22.59 -23.59
CA ASP A 751 -4.24 -22.58 -22.26
C ASP A 751 -4.88 -21.45 -21.43
N PHE A 752 -5.00 -21.65 -20.12
CA PHE A 752 -5.54 -20.65 -19.20
C PHE A 752 -4.46 -19.61 -18.82
N ALA A 753 -3.74 -19.08 -19.85
CA ALA A 753 -2.65 -18.11 -19.67
C ALA A 753 -2.76 -16.95 -20.66
N LEU A 754 -2.68 -15.72 -20.14
CA LEU A 754 -2.52 -14.47 -20.88
C LEU A 754 -1.02 -14.09 -20.86
N LYS A 755 -0.44 -13.75 -22.02
CA LYS A 755 0.94 -13.27 -22.08
C LYS A 755 0.99 -11.74 -22.04
N TYR A 756 1.93 -11.19 -21.28
CA TYR A 756 2.14 -9.74 -21.23
C TYR A 756 2.45 -9.16 -22.61
N ASP A 757 3.24 -9.91 -23.42
CA ASP A 757 3.56 -9.50 -24.79
C ASP A 757 2.33 -9.28 -25.68
N ASP A 758 1.21 -9.97 -25.42
CA ASP A 758 -0.02 -9.87 -26.20
C ASP A 758 -0.80 -8.57 -25.89
N ILE A 759 -0.53 -7.94 -24.74
CA ILE A 759 -1.27 -6.78 -24.23
C ILE A 759 -0.43 -5.52 -24.01
N LYS A 760 0.90 -5.60 -23.89
CA LYS A 760 1.78 -4.45 -23.59
C LYS A 760 1.68 -3.30 -24.56
N ASN A 761 1.20 -3.55 -25.78
CA ASN A 761 1.00 -2.58 -26.83
C ASN A 761 -0.50 -2.28 -27.10
N GLY A 762 -1.37 -2.52 -26.12
CA GLY A 762 -2.82 -2.51 -26.27
C GLY A 762 -3.33 -3.82 -26.87
N GLY A 763 -4.64 -3.99 -26.86
CA GLY A 763 -5.27 -5.20 -27.40
C GLY A 763 -6.67 -5.43 -26.86
N THR A 764 -7.23 -6.61 -27.17
CA THR A 764 -8.56 -7.01 -26.72
C THR A 764 -8.51 -8.35 -26.02
N ILE A 765 -9.20 -8.46 -24.89
CA ILE A 765 -9.44 -9.70 -24.17
C ILE A 765 -10.95 -9.90 -24.11
N GLN A 766 -11.44 -11.05 -24.56
CA GLN A 766 -12.88 -11.36 -24.51
C GLN A 766 -13.10 -12.67 -23.78
N PHE A 767 -13.79 -12.60 -22.64
CA PHE A 767 -14.26 -13.74 -21.90
C PHE A 767 -15.69 -14.10 -22.33
N TYR A 768 -15.97 -15.38 -22.49
CA TYR A 768 -17.33 -15.91 -22.74
C TYR A 768 -17.71 -16.74 -21.53
N MET A 769 -18.71 -16.32 -20.79
CA MET A 769 -19.10 -16.91 -19.52
C MET A 769 -20.26 -17.87 -19.67
N THR A 770 -20.32 -18.88 -18.79
CA THR A 770 -21.36 -19.91 -18.73
C THR A 770 -21.58 -20.33 -17.26
N ASN A 771 -22.76 -20.90 -17.00
CA ASN A 771 -23.08 -21.49 -15.69
C ASN A 771 -22.71 -22.98 -15.59
N THR A 772 -22.11 -23.56 -16.61
CA THR A 772 -21.73 -24.98 -16.66
C THR A 772 -20.23 -25.09 -16.83
N PRO A 773 -19.52 -25.82 -15.91
CA PRO A 773 -18.09 -26.00 -16.04
C PRO A 773 -17.73 -26.79 -17.31
N LYS A 774 -16.68 -26.37 -17.99
CA LYS A 774 -16.11 -27.11 -19.10
C LYS A 774 -15.27 -28.25 -18.53
N MET A 775 -15.82 -29.45 -18.50
CA MET A 775 -15.09 -30.67 -18.18
C MET A 775 -14.41 -31.13 -19.47
N ASN A 776 -13.10 -31.05 -19.53
CA ASN A 776 -12.33 -31.56 -20.68
C ASN A 776 -12.05 -33.04 -20.51
#